data_aa9f8b4c840a185925e659dcc71fbcb4
#
_entry.id   aa9f8b4c840a185925e659dcc71fbcb4
#
_cell.length_a   1.000
_cell.length_b   1.000
_cell.length_c   1.000
_cell.angle_alpha   90.00
_cell.angle_beta   90.00
_cell.angle_gamma   90.00
#
_symmetry.space_group_name_H-M   'P 1'
#
loop_
_entity.id
_entity.type
_entity.pdbx_description
1 polymer ?
#
loop_
_entity_poly.entity_id
_entity_poly.type
_entity_poly.pdbx_seq_one_letter_code
_entity_poly.pdbx_strand_id
1 'polypeptide(L)'
;MRKILISLILAALFQPVFASVAQDTSGALIPINLQLWHDKISQEQTLALNMDGKADQEVSVSDDAAINSQVTHALIDQVNKMRTELEFSDLDYRHKVLYLSGLYNMLRQFNAQYRYGKIDASLAPLMVQNFSDMLAADRKGKSIAPLVEGIPYAIAAINVTVFNQNYGYQATRPILLREYAKEQPQNFLYTLSTYYSDMVNEPFVDSIVAKLAHRYPEQIYNYATSYRPLGGAIRRNSDPLVHAIVQIGSIPQNAVRLLPFVDYIVKGKYTVQELRKLAENDAAFYKLSVATLTDLNKRILGGETPVGRNAMEANVKRLALTYVRKVNELHESPDRVRFASTDKLTPQELYYILVNGQEEIYTSSFVGLFHRLMQRMDPPKGDQFLMSVIFDRFRKFITLSAAYNTLDPFLQSMNPQNATLLMRKFVGGLEYTEGLEDAVDVADAFGSIKDSVLLKNLQEEVNRNFMQMSQQGNERGKVIYGLLASLFNTRQSSSKDAVWAREMSAKLNLPPIDYIPFNNLVNDSSGRIYQEVFFYGDKDGFESYAHFIPSFQNGNWRISNANKYWSVITSTKGKPITIYVKKPLSDADEDEKGMSELQAYLEKNNIRPTVYIHRGHSYHVNATIAELQNSAKLVMLGSCGGYNSLAQVLNVAPDAQIITSKQTGSMRVNDPVIYAIENDIRQGKDLRWESIWASLSKQFKSNPGSYALFQDYIPPQKNMGAIFIKAYKKMMNAQAPVDTSGAD
;
A
#
# COMPACT_ATOMS: atom_id res chain seq x y z
N MET A 1 10.99 -11.70 7.28
CA MET A 1 11.72 -12.95 7.00
C MET A 1 12.06 -13.17 5.50
N ARG A 2 11.37 -12.57 4.52
CA ARG A 2 11.73 -12.70 3.08
C ARG A 2 12.96 -11.87 2.63
N LYS A 3 13.37 -10.85 3.38
CA LYS A 3 14.54 -9.99 3.02
C LYS A 3 15.91 -10.56 3.41
N ILE A 4 15.96 -11.56 4.28
CA ILE A 4 17.23 -12.17 4.75
C ILE A 4 17.70 -13.29 3.80
N LEU A 5 16.79 -13.93 3.06
CA LEU A 5 17.14 -15.03 2.14
C LEU A 5 17.83 -14.54 0.84
N ILE A 6 17.63 -13.28 0.45
CA ILE A 6 18.22 -12.73 -0.79
C ILE A 6 19.71 -12.40 -0.63
N SER A 7 20.15 -12.06 0.59
CA SER A 7 21.55 -11.73 0.87
C SER A 7 22.49 -12.96 0.87
N LEU A 8 21.96 -14.14 1.19
CA LEU A 8 22.76 -15.37 1.23
C LEU A 8 23.04 -15.98 -0.16
N ILE A 9 22.20 -15.67 -1.15
CA ILE A 9 22.38 -16.21 -2.53
C ILE A 9 23.42 -15.40 -3.32
N LEU A 10 23.63 -14.12 -3.02
CA LEU A 10 24.70 -13.32 -3.67
C LEU A 10 26.10 -13.73 -3.19
N ALA A 11 26.24 -14.19 -1.95
CA ALA A 11 27.53 -14.68 -1.41
C ALA A 11 28.01 -15.98 -2.10
N ALA A 12 27.08 -16.81 -2.60
CA ALA A 12 27.40 -18.05 -3.29
C ALA A 12 27.92 -17.85 -4.73
N LEU A 13 27.72 -16.65 -5.32
CA LEU A 13 28.14 -16.36 -6.69
C LEU A 13 29.56 -15.81 -6.81
N PHE A 14 30.21 -15.45 -5.69
CA PHE A 14 31.56 -14.87 -5.68
C PHE A 14 32.60 -15.72 -4.96
N GLN A 15 32.30 -16.94 -4.57
CA GLN A 15 33.36 -17.87 -4.19
C GLN A 15 34.05 -18.35 -5.46
N PRO A 16 35.38 -18.13 -5.61
CA PRO A 16 36.14 -18.85 -6.62
C PRO A 16 35.96 -20.34 -6.29
N VAL A 17 35.34 -21.06 -7.19
CA VAL A 17 35.41 -22.53 -7.16
C VAL A 17 36.87 -22.85 -7.42
N PHE A 18 37.68 -22.89 -6.37
CA PHE A 18 38.93 -23.64 -6.41
C PHE A 18 38.50 -25.10 -6.58
N ALA A 19 38.42 -25.57 -7.82
CA ALA A 19 38.55 -26.98 -8.05
C ALA A 19 39.87 -27.39 -7.42
N SER A 20 39.83 -27.96 -6.24
CA SER A 20 40.98 -28.67 -5.68
C SER A 20 41.30 -29.79 -6.68
N VAL A 21 42.25 -29.54 -7.51
CA VAL A 21 42.90 -30.62 -8.24
C VAL A 21 43.53 -31.47 -7.13
N ALA A 22 42.96 -32.60 -6.83
CA ALA A 22 43.61 -33.60 -6.03
C ALA A 22 44.89 -33.95 -6.80
N GLN A 23 46.05 -33.49 -6.32
CA GLN A 23 47.32 -33.97 -6.75
C GLN A 23 47.42 -35.42 -6.29
N ASP A 24 47.18 -36.33 -7.25
CA ASP A 24 47.63 -37.68 -7.07
C ASP A 24 49.17 -37.66 -7.06
N THR A 25 49.76 -38.21 -6.03
CA THR A 25 51.21 -38.25 -5.80
C THR A 25 51.98 -39.07 -6.85
N SER A 26 51.29 -39.58 -7.89
CA SER A 26 51.85 -40.33 -8.99
C SER A 26 52.29 -39.50 -10.20
N GLY A 27 52.02 -38.15 -10.21
CA GLY A 27 52.52 -37.26 -11.28
C GLY A 27 51.93 -37.48 -12.68
N ALA A 28 50.95 -38.35 -12.87
CA ALA A 28 50.27 -38.57 -14.12
C ALA A 28 48.99 -37.73 -14.20
N LEU A 29 48.97 -36.63 -14.99
CA LEU A 29 47.77 -35.90 -15.36
C LEU A 29 46.83 -36.86 -16.12
N ILE A 30 45.70 -37.21 -15.58
CA ILE A 30 44.66 -37.94 -16.31
C ILE A 30 44.13 -37.04 -17.39
N PRO A 31 44.16 -37.39 -18.67
CA PRO A 31 43.70 -36.56 -19.77
C PRO A 31 42.21 -36.28 -19.62
N ILE A 32 41.82 -35.00 -19.46
CA ILE A 32 40.42 -34.60 -19.44
C ILE A 32 39.82 -34.85 -20.83
N ASN A 33 38.71 -35.60 -20.90
CA ASN A 33 38.03 -35.87 -22.15
C ASN A 33 37.37 -34.58 -22.68
N LEU A 34 37.80 -34.05 -23.84
CA LEU A 34 37.17 -32.89 -24.46
C LEU A 34 35.69 -33.12 -24.76
N GLN A 35 35.35 -34.36 -25.13
CA GLN A 35 33.96 -34.76 -25.40
C GLN A 35 33.00 -34.39 -24.22
N LEU A 36 33.46 -34.51 -22.99
CA LEU A 36 32.67 -34.12 -21.80
C LEU A 36 32.21 -32.66 -21.90
N TRP A 37 33.08 -31.74 -22.38
CA TRP A 37 32.71 -30.32 -22.47
C TRP A 37 31.77 -30.04 -23.64
N HIS A 38 31.93 -30.74 -24.75
CA HIS A 38 31.01 -30.68 -25.86
C HIS A 38 29.62 -31.15 -25.47
N ASP A 39 29.50 -32.24 -24.70
CA ASP A 39 28.23 -32.76 -24.21
C ASP A 39 27.56 -31.77 -23.24
N LYS A 40 28.33 -31.20 -22.32
CA LYS A 40 27.84 -30.18 -21.39
C LYS A 40 27.34 -28.90 -22.09
N ILE A 41 28.03 -28.40 -23.08
CA ILE A 41 27.61 -27.27 -23.91
C ILE A 41 26.28 -27.61 -24.60
N SER A 42 26.18 -28.79 -25.22
CA SER A 42 24.95 -29.25 -25.87
C SER A 42 23.79 -29.38 -24.94
N GLN A 43 24.02 -29.83 -23.66
CA GLN A 43 22.99 -29.87 -22.63
C GLN A 43 22.46 -28.47 -22.28
N GLU A 44 23.34 -27.47 -22.11
CA GLU A 44 22.91 -26.09 -21.82
C GLU A 44 22.19 -25.44 -23.01
N GLN A 45 22.60 -25.74 -24.24
CA GLN A 45 21.89 -25.31 -25.45
C GLN A 45 20.48 -25.93 -25.53
N THR A 46 20.36 -27.22 -25.22
CA THR A 46 19.03 -27.89 -25.11
C THR A 46 18.16 -27.27 -24.05
N LEU A 47 18.74 -26.91 -22.89
CA LEU A 47 18.00 -26.20 -21.85
C LEU A 47 17.52 -24.81 -22.32
N ALA A 48 18.33 -24.09 -23.13
CA ALA A 48 17.91 -22.81 -23.67
C ALA A 48 16.77 -22.97 -24.69
N LEU A 49 16.86 -23.96 -25.59
CA LEU A 49 15.81 -24.25 -26.58
C LEU A 49 14.47 -24.68 -25.97
N ASN A 50 14.48 -25.25 -24.77
CA ASN A 50 13.27 -25.72 -24.08
C ASN A 50 12.78 -24.75 -23.00
N MET A 51 13.25 -23.50 -22.98
CA MET A 51 12.90 -22.55 -21.90
C MET A 51 11.42 -22.15 -21.87
N ASP A 52 10.76 -22.14 -23.02
CA ASP A 52 9.33 -21.83 -23.15
C ASP A 52 8.42 -23.08 -23.00
N GLY A 53 9.02 -24.23 -22.74
CA GLY A 53 8.30 -25.52 -22.61
C GLY A 53 7.94 -26.19 -23.94
N LYS A 54 8.40 -25.65 -25.09
CA LYS A 54 8.24 -26.28 -26.42
C LYS A 54 9.51 -26.99 -26.83
N ALA A 55 9.35 -28.13 -27.49
CA ALA A 55 10.48 -28.88 -28.07
C ALA A 55 10.67 -28.47 -29.55
N ASP A 56 11.06 -27.22 -29.77
CA ASP A 56 11.37 -26.69 -31.08
C ASP A 56 12.86 -26.31 -31.19
N GLN A 57 13.25 -25.70 -32.30
CA GLN A 57 14.64 -25.30 -32.57
C GLN A 57 14.88 -23.81 -32.30
N GLU A 58 13.97 -23.14 -31.63
CA GLU A 58 14.02 -21.71 -31.32
C GLU A 58 14.11 -21.45 -29.82
N VAL A 59 14.93 -20.48 -29.42
CA VAL A 59 14.96 -19.96 -28.05
C VAL A 59 13.92 -18.84 -27.95
N SER A 60 12.70 -19.18 -27.53
CA SER A 60 11.59 -18.23 -27.42
C SER A 60 11.61 -17.52 -26.06
N VAL A 61 12.05 -16.26 -26.05
CA VAL A 61 12.23 -15.42 -24.85
C VAL A 61 11.44 -14.11 -24.90
N SER A 62 10.79 -13.82 -26.04
CA SER A 62 10.05 -12.59 -26.31
C SER A 62 8.89 -12.86 -27.26
N ASP A 63 7.89 -11.96 -27.25
CA ASP A 63 6.84 -11.94 -28.28
C ASP A 63 7.36 -11.47 -29.66
N ASP A 64 8.57 -10.89 -29.72
CA ASP A 64 9.23 -10.45 -30.95
C ASP A 64 10.09 -11.59 -31.56
N ALA A 65 9.63 -12.13 -32.67
CA ALA A 65 10.32 -13.20 -33.40
C ALA A 65 11.73 -12.80 -33.85
N ALA A 66 12.01 -11.52 -34.12
CA ALA A 66 13.35 -11.06 -34.47
C ALA A 66 14.33 -11.17 -33.32
N ILE A 67 13.87 -10.87 -32.08
CA ILE A 67 14.66 -11.06 -30.87
C ILE A 67 14.93 -12.54 -30.64
N ASN A 68 13.93 -13.40 -30.73
CA ASN A 68 14.06 -14.85 -30.56
C ASN A 68 15.10 -15.42 -31.56
N SER A 69 14.99 -15.04 -32.84
CA SER A 69 15.94 -15.46 -33.87
C SER A 69 17.38 -15.03 -33.57
N GLN A 70 17.59 -13.79 -33.11
CA GLN A 70 18.93 -13.30 -32.74
C GLN A 70 19.49 -14.03 -31.51
N VAL A 71 18.68 -14.30 -30.50
CA VAL A 71 19.08 -15.04 -29.32
C VAL A 71 19.41 -16.48 -29.67
N THR A 72 18.58 -17.14 -30.46
CA THR A 72 18.83 -18.50 -30.97
C THR A 72 20.14 -18.58 -31.75
N HIS A 73 20.33 -17.70 -32.72
CA HIS A 73 21.55 -17.62 -33.48
C HIS A 73 22.80 -17.47 -32.59
N ALA A 74 22.73 -16.61 -31.58
CA ALA A 74 23.85 -16.39 -30.66
C ALA A 74 24.15 -17.64 -29.81
N LEU A 75 23.17 -18.17 -29.12
CA LEU A 75 23.36 -19.27 -28.14
C LEU A 75 23.61 -20.62 -28.84
N ILE A 76 23.12 -20.82 -30.05
CA ILE A 76 23.26 -22.09 -30.77
C ILE A 76 24.34 -21.97 -31.83
N ASP A 77 24.15 -21.15 -32.86
CA ASP A 77 25.02 -21.19 -34.03
C ASP A 77 26.41 -20.60 -33.76
N GLN A 78 26.47 -19.41 -33.12
CA GLN A 78 27.77 -18.78 -32.81
C GLN A 78 28.57 -19.59 -31.77
N VAL A 79 27.91 -20.14 -30.76
CA VAL A 79 28.56 -21.01 -29.76
C VAL A 79 29.07 -22.31 -30.45
N ASN A 80 28.28 -22.94 -31.33
CA ASN A 80 28.71 -24.12 -32.08
C ASN A 80 29.90 -23.81 -32.96
N LYS A 81 29.92 -22.65 -33.61
CA LYS A 81 31.06 -22.19 -34.41
C LYS A 81 32.32 -22.07 -33.54
N MET A 82 32.24 -21.35 -32.41
CA MET A 82 33.39 -21.21 -31.51
C MET A 82 33.86 -22.56 -30.97
N ARG A 83 32.94 -23.47 -30.61
CA ARG A 83 33.25 -24.81 -30.15
C ARG A 83 34.03 -25.60 -31.17
N THR A 84 33.61 -25.58 -32.43
CA THR A 84 34.30 -26.25 -33.56
C THR A 84 35.69 -25.64 -33.84
N GLU A 85 35.77 -24.30 -33.84
CA GLU A 85 37.05 -23.59 -34.03
C GLU A 85 38.05 -23.91 -32.92
N LEU A 86 37.61 -24.07 -31.67
CA LEU A 86 38.44 -24.46 -30.54
C LEU A 86 38.93 -25.91 -30.67
N GLU A 87 38.07 -26.82 -31.08
CA GLU A 87 38.41 -28.23 -31.24
C GLU A 87 39.51 -28.43 -32.30
N PHE A 88 39.36 -27.79 -33.43
CA PHE A 88 40.29 -27.92 -34.54
C PHE A 88 41.46 -26.94 -34.52
N SER A 89 41.58 -26.09 -33.48
CA SER A 89 42.68 -25.13 -33.34
C SER A 89 44.01 -25.83 -33.00
N ASP A 90 45.09 -25.10 -33.17
CA ASP A 90 46.47 -25.49 -32.79
C ASP A 90 46.78 -25.30 -31.28
N LEU A 91 45.75 -24.95 -30.48
CA LEU A 91 45.89 -24.78 -29.03
C LEU A 91 46.25 -26.11 -28.35
N ASP A 92 47.06 -26.01 -27.32
CA ASP A 92 47.30 -27.16 -26.45
C ASP A 92 46.02 -27.62 -25.75
N TYR A 93 46.03 -28.86 -25.25
CA TYR A 93 44.91 -29.48 -24.64
C TYR A 93 44.33 -28.68 -23.45
N ARG A 94 45.21 -28.09 -22.65
CA ARG A 94 44.83 -27.32 -21.46
C ARG A 94 44.04 -26.07 -21.84
N HIS A 95 44.45 -25.33 -22.87
CA HIS A 95 43.74 -24.15 -23.37
C HIS A 95 42.40 -24.53 -24.03
N LYS A 96 42.34 -25.65 -24.76
CA LYS A 96 41.08 -26.15 -25.32
C LYS A 96 40.07 -26.42 -24.21
N VAL A 97 40.48 -27.13 -23.14
CA VAL A 97 39.64 -27.40 -21.99
C VAL A 97 39.20 -26.09 -21.28
N LEU A 98 40.11 -25.13 -21.09
CA LEU A 98 39.82 -23.84 -20.48
C LEU A 98 38.69 -23.12 -21.24
N TYR A 99 38.82 -22.96 -22.54
CA TYR A 99 37.87 -22.22 -23.33
C TYR A 99 36.53 -22.96 -23.56
N LEU A 100 36.56 -24.28 -23.76
CA LEU A 100 35.33 -25.08 -23.83
C LEU A 100 34.54 -25.08 -22.52
N SER A 101 35.25 -25.23 -21.38
CA SER A 101 34.61 -25.10 -20.07
C SER A 101 34.11 -23.68 -19.84
N GLY A 102 34.75 -22.69 -20.41
CA GLY A 102 34.31 -21.29 -20.39
C GLY A 102 32.98 -21.07 -21.12
N LEU A 103 32.86 -21.62 -22.34
CA LEU A 103 31.59 -21.59 -23.10
C LEU A 103 30.46 -22.27 -22.35
N TYR A 104 30.73 -23.45 -21.77
CA TYR A 104 29.75 -24.11 -20.90
C TYR A 104 29.33 -23.22 -19.74
N ASN A 105 30.27 -22.65 -19.01
CA ASN A 105 29.96 -21.79 -17.83
C ASN A 105 29.19 -20.52 -18.25
N MET A 106 29.51 -19.91 -19.38
CA MET A 106 28.78 -18.77 -19.92
C MET A 106 27.32 -19.14 -20.18
N LEU A 107 27.02 -20.22 -20.88
CA LEU A 107 25.66 -20.69 -21.17
C LEU A 107 24.92 -21.05 -19.88
N ARG A 108 25.54 -21.80 -18.97
CA ARG A 108 24.96 -22.22 -17.71
C ARG A 108 24.56 -21.02 -16.84
N GLN A 109 25.44 -20.02 -16.75
CA GLN A 109 25.17 -18.80 -15.97
C GLN A 109 24.06 -17.98 -16.61
N PHE A 110 24.06 -17.84 -17.93
CA PHE A 110 22.99 -17.17 -18.64
C PHE A 110 21.64 -17.85 -18.39
N ASN A 111 21.54 -19.17 -18.62
CA ASN A 111 20.32 -19.94 -18.39
C ASN A 111 19.80 -19.81 -16.95
N ALA A 112 20.72 -19.87 -15.96
CA ALA A 112 20.36 -19.71 -14.56
C ALA A 112 19.86 -18.31 -14.25
N GLN A 113 20.54 -17.26 -14.73
CA GLN A 113 20.14 -15.87 -14.44
C GLN A 113 18.85 -15.48 -15.15
N TYR A 114 18.65 -15.95 -16.40
CA TYR A 114 17.41 -15.74 -17.13
C TYR A 114 16.21 -16.38 -16.42
N ARG A 115 16.34 -17.64 -16.00
CA ARG A 115 15.28 -18.37 -15.26
C ARG A 115 14.85 -17.65 -13.99
N TYR A 116 15.76 -16.94 -13.34
CA TYR A 116 15.47 -16.13 -12.15
C TYR A 116 15.09 -14.68 -12.46
N GLY A 117 14.90 -14.32 -13.72
CA GLY A 117 14.54 -12.96 -14.14
C GLY A 117 15.60 -11.90 -13.82
N LYS A 118 16.89 -12.30 -13.77
CA LYS A 118 18.01 -11.42 -13.41
C LYS A 118 18.75 -10.85 -14.63
N ILE A 119 18.53 -11.39 -15.81
CA ILE A 119 19.13 -10.96 -17.06
C ILE A 119 18.05 -10.88 -18.13
N ASP A 120 18.13 -9.85 -18.96
CA ASP A 120 17.31 -9.75 -20.17
C ASP A 120 17.90 -10.68 -21.25
N ALA A 121 17.08 -11.58 -21.77
CA ALA A 121 17.53 -12.55 -22.77
C ALA A 121 17.99 -11.90 -24.09
N SER A 122 17.47 -10.71 -24.43
CA SER A 122 17.92 -9.95 -25.60
C SER A 122 19.40 -9.56 -25.55
N LEU A 123 20.05 -9.69 -24.39
CA LEU A 123 21.47 -9.46 -24.20
C LEU A 123 22.35 -10.67 -24.62
N ALA A 124 21.77 -11.83 -24.93
CA ALA A 124 22.52 -13.02 -25.29
C ALA A 124 23.46 -12.81 -26.51
N PRO A 125 23.05 -12.15 -27.61
CA PRO A 125 23.94 -11.86 -28.72
C PRO A 125 25.18 -11.03 -28.31
N LEU A 126 24.97 -10.00 -27.47
CA LEU A 126 26.07 -9.18 -26.95
C LEU A 126 26.98 -9.98 -26.02
N MET A 127 26.43 -10.85 -25.19
CA MET A 127 27.20 -11.72 -24.29
C MET A 127 28.10 -12.66 -25.06
N VAL A 128 27.56 -13.35 -26.08
CA VAL A 128 28.32 -14.32 -26.91
C VAL A 128 29.40 -13.61 -27.73
N GLN A 129 29.09 -12.43 -28.31
CA GLN A 129 30.06 -11.61 -29.01
C GLN A 129 31.19 -11.14 -28.11
N ASN A 130 30.85 -10.61 -26.93
CA ASN A 130 31.84 -10.16 -25.94
C ASN A 130 32.74 -11.31 -25.46
N PHE A 131 32.19 -12.52 -25.28
CA PHE A 131 32.98 -13.71 -24.99
C PHE A 131 33.96 -14.04 -26.13
N SER A 132 33.50 -14.02 -27.38
CA SER A 132 34.33 -14.25 -28.57
C SER A 132 35.47 -13.25 -28.65
N ASP A 133 35.20 -11.98 -28.40
CA ASP A 133 36.21 -10.92 -28.44
C ASP A 133 37.26 -11.09 -27.33
N MET A 134 36.83 -11.45 -26.10
CA MET A 134 37.75 -11.78 -25.02
C MET A 134 38.59 -13.01 -25.30
N LEU A 135 38.01 -14.05 -25.90
CA LEU A 135 38.73 -15.25 -26.35
C LEU A 135 39.79 -14.90 -27.38
N ALA A 136 39.44 -14.07 -28.36
CA ALA A 136 40.38 -13.63 -29.40
C ALA A 136 41.51 -12.76 -28.83
N ALA A 137 41.22 -11.92 -27.81
CA ALA A 137 42.23 -11.11 -27.13
C ALA A 137 43.17 -11.98 -26.31
N ASP A 138 42.64 -12.92 -25.52
CA ASP A 138 43.42 -13.80 -24.66
C ASP A 138 44.35 -14.70 -25.46
N ARG A 139 43.87 -15.31 -26.57
CA ARG A 139 44.71 -16.08 -27.51
C ARG A 139 45.85 -15.27 -28.12
N LYS A 140 45.71 -13.97 -28.27
CA LYS A 140 46.74 -13.05 -28.78
C LYS A 140 47.61 -12.45 -27.68
N GLY A 141 47.46 -12.90 -26.43
CA GLY A 141 48.16 -12.35 -25.27
C GLY A 141 47.84 -10.88 -25.01
N LYS A 142 46.62 -10.41 -25.38
CA LYS A 142 46.15 -9.05 -25.14
C LYS A 142 45.29 -8.99 -23.89
N SER A 143 45.23 -7.80 -23.25
CA SER A 143 44.37 -7.56 -22.12
C SER A 143 42.89 -7.62 -22.50
N ILE A 144 42.07 -8.28 -21.66
CA ILE A 144 40.63 -8.32 -21.79
C ILE A 144 39.95 -7.08 -21.17
N ALA A 145 40.65 -6.27 -20.38
CA ALA A 145 40.05 -5.16 -19.64
C ALA A 145 39.34 -4.12 -20.53
N PRO A 146 39.87 -3.70 -21.70
CA PRO A 146 39.15 -2.79 -22.59
C PRO A 146 37.81 -3.32 -23.11
N LEU A 147 37.66 -4.66 -23.17
CA LEU A 147 36.46 -5.32 -23.68
C LEU A 147 35.30 -5.38 -22.64
N VAL A 148 35.54 -4.90 -21.43
CA VAL A 148 34.53 -4.81 -20.37
C VAL A 148 33.86 -3.44 -20.35
N GLU A 149 34.51 -2.41 -20.89
CA GLU A 149 34.04 -1.03 -20.88
C GLU A 149 32.72 -0.89 -21.66
N GLY A 150 31.67 -0.37 -21.05
CA GLY A 150 30.36 -0.18 -21.68
C GLY A 150 29.54 -1.46 -21.89
N ILE A 151 30.03 -2.61 -21.43
CA ILE A 151 29.27 -3.87 -21.45
C ILE A 151 28.42 -3.96 -20.16
N PRO A 152 27.13 -4.30 -20.25
CA PRO A 152 26.29 -4.50 -19.08
C PRO A 152 26.92 -5.45 -18.06
N TYR A 153 26.89 -5.04 -16.78
CA TYR A 153 27.55 -5.78 -15.70
C TYR A 153 27.17 -7.27 -15.67
N ALA A 154 25.88 -7.57 -15.86
CA ALA A 154 25.37 -8.94 -15.77
C ALA A 154 26.08 -9.88 -16.75
N ILE A 155 26.35 -9.42 -18.00
CA ILE A 155 27.05 -10.21 -19.01
C ILE A 155 28.57 -10.17 -18.85
N ALA A 156 29.11 -8.97 -18.59
CA ALA A 156 30.55 -8.81 -18.41
C ALA A 156 31.09 -9.65 -17.22
N ALA A 157 30.35 -9.70 -16.12
CA ALA A 157 30.70 -10.50 -14.95
C ALA A 157 30.72 -12.01 -15.25
N ILE A 158 29.80 -12.50 -16.10
CA ILE A 158 29.82 -13.91 -16.57
C ILE A 158 31.08 -14.18 -17.33
N ASN A 159 31.40 -13.37 -18.36
CA ASN A 159 32.48 -13.62 -19.29
C ASN A 159 33.86 -13.49 -18.65
N VAL A 160 34.09 -12.42 -17.86
CA VAL A 160 35.39 -12.14 -17.24
C VAL A 160 35.92 -13.30 -16.39
N THR A 161 35.04 -14.03 -15.71
CA THR A 161 35.46 -15.15 -14.84
C THR A 161 36.17 -16.26 -15.54
N VAL A 162 35.90 -16.43 -16.85
CA VAL A 162 36.55 -17.46 -17.70
C VAL A 162 38.03 -17.12 -17.93
N PHE A 163 38.35 -15.85 -18.06
CA PHE A 163 39.68 -15.37 -18.42
C PHE A 163 40.50 -14.92 -17.23
N ASN A 164 40.38 -15.58 -16.08
CA ASN A 164 41.04 -15.23 -14.82
C ASN A 164 42.56 -15.33 -14.84
N GLN A 165 43.14 -16.00 -15.81
CA GLN A 165 44.60 -16.09 -16.08
C GLN A 165 45.13 -14.98 -16.99
N ASN A 166 44.24 -14.20 -17.63
CA ASN A 166 44.65 -13.09 -18.46
C ASN A 166 45.29 -11.99 -17.60
N TYR A 167 46.39 -11.41 -18.06
CA TYR A 167 47.10 -10.37 -17.30
C TYR A 167 46.23 -9.11 -17.07
N GLY A 168 45.22 -8.87 -17.90
CA GLY A 168 44.24 -7.79 -17.75
C GLY A 168 43.10 -8.09 -16.76
N TYR A 169 43.02 -9.31 -16.24
CA TYR A 169 41.92 -9.71 -15.36
C TYR A 169 41.70 -8.80 -14.15
N GLN A 170 42.79 -8.45 -13.44
CA GLN A 170 42.67 -7.55 -12.28
C GLN A 170 42.19 -6.15 -12.67
N ALA A 171 42.55 -5.67 -13.87
CA ALA A 171 42.11 -4.37 -14.36
C ALA A 171 40.63 -4.35 -14.76
N THR A 172 39.95 -5.50 -14.91
CA THR A 172 38.50 -5.56 -15.15
C THR A 172 37.68 -5.21 -13.91
N ARG A 173 38.20 -5.43 -12.68
CA ARG A 173 37.47 -5.26 -11.44
C ARG A 173 36.91 -3.84 -11.23
N PRO A 174 37.71 -2.76 -11.37
CA PRO A 174 37.20 -1.39 -11.25
C PRO A 174 36.19 -1.04 -12.37
N ILE A 175 36.36 -1.61 -13.57
CA ILE A 175 35.43 -1.41 -14.69
C ILE A 175 34.10 -2.07 -14.38
N LEU A 176 34.09 -3.35 -14.00
CA LEU A 176 32.89 -4.08 -13.58
C LEU A 176 32.16 -3.39 -12.43
N LEU A 177 32.88 -2.91 -11.44
CA LEU A 177 32.29 -2.20 -10.30
C LEU A 177 31.63 -0.88 -10.72
N ARG A 178 32.19 -0.19 -11.72
CA ARG A 178 31.65 1.03 -12.28
C ARG A 178 30.39 0.76 -13.12
N GLU A 179 30.38 -0.30 -13.93
CA GLU A 179 29.17 -0.74 -14.65
C GLU A 179 28.08 -1.21 -13.69
N TYR A 180 28.43 -1.97 -12.65
CA TYR A 180 27.48 -2.33 -11.58
C TYR A 180 26.82 -1.11 -10.92
N ALA A 181 27.57 -0.04 -10.69
CA ALA A 181 27.03 1.18 -10.09
C ALA A 181 26.01 1.89 -10.97
N LYS A 182 26.11 1.75 -12.29
CA LYS A 182 25.12 2.30 -13.25
C LYS A 182 23.82 1.50 -13.22
N GLU A 183 23.90 0.19 -13.18
CA GLU A 183 22.75 -0.72 -13.22
C GLU A 183 22.07 -0.87 -11.85
N GLN A 184 22.83 -0.92 -10.76
CA GLN A 184 22.38 -1.20 -9.40
C GLN A 184 22.80 -0.13 -8.38
N PRO A 185 22.48 1.15 -8.63
CA PRO A 185 22.96 2.25 -7.77
C PRO A 185 22.52 2.10 -6.32
N GLN A 186 21.32 1.55 -6.06
CA GLN A 186 20.80 1.35 -4.71
C GLN A 186 21.59 0.31 -3.89
N ASN A 187 22.27 -0.64 -4.57
CA ASN A 187 23.05 -1.72 -3.95
C ASN A 187 24.55 -1.46 -3.96
N PHE A 188 24.99 -0.42 -4.67
CA PHE A 188 26.41 -0.16 -4.91
C PHE A 188 27.25 -0.04 -3.63
N LEU A 189 26.80 0.77 -2.66
CA LEU A 189 27.53 0.99 -1.42
C LEU A 189 27.67 -0.29 -0.58
N TYR A 190 26.63 -1.12 -0.58
CA TYR A 190 26.69 -2.42 0.09
C TYR A 190 27.71 -3.35 -0.60
N THR A 191 27.65 -3.44 -1.92
CA THR A 191 28.54 -4.28 -2.72
C THR A 191 30.00 -3.81 -2.57
N LEU A 192 30.25 -2.50 -2.67
CA LEU A 192 31.58 -1.91 -2.47
C LEU A 192 32.10 -2.19 -1.06
N SER A 193 31.31 -1.97 -0.01
CA SER A 193 31.73 -2.18 1.38
C SER A 193 31.98 -3.65 1.71
N THR A 194 31.29 -4.58 1.06
CA THR A 194 31.31 -6.00 1.41
C THR A 194 32.32 -6.79 0.57
N TYR A 195 32.33 -6.54 -0.74
CA TYR A 195 33.06 -7.38 -1.69
C TYR A 195 34.26 -6.68 -2.35
N TYR A 196 34.30 -5.33 -2.33
CA TYR A 196 35.33 -4.52 -2.99
C TYR A 196 35.91 -3.46 -2.03
N SER A 197 36.08 -3.82 -0.74
CA SER A 197 36.57 -2.89 0.28
C SER A 197 37.98 -2.36 -0.01
N ASP A 198 38.77 -3.07 -0.81
CA ASP A 198 40.07 -2.66 -1.32
C ASP A 198 39.98 -1.55 -2.37
N MET A 199 38.78 -1.34 -2.98
CA MET A 199 38.55 -0.34 -4.04
C MET A 199 37.88 0.94 -3.56
N VAL A 200 37.65 1.11 -2.28
CA VAL A 200 36.95 2.31 -1.75
C VAL A 200 37.68 3.63 -2.02
N ASN A 201 38.94 3.57 -2.34
CA ASN A 201 39.78 4.74 -2.66
C ASN A 201 39.99 4.95 -4.18
N GLU A 202 39.30 4.17 -5.02
CA GLU A 202 39.37 4.37 -6.46
C GLU A 202 38.71 5.74 -6.83
N PRO A 203 39.35 6.53 -7.73
CA PRO A 203 38.90 7.90 -8.05
C PRO A 203 37.42 7.98 -8.49
N PHE A 204 36.91 6.96 -9.18
CA PHE A 204 35.51 6.93 -9.61
C PHE A 204 34.51 6.78 -8.45
N VAL A 205 34.93 6.21 -7.30
CA VAL A 205 34.07 6.00 -6.14
C VAL A 205 33.57 7.33 -5.59
N ASP A 206 34.43 8.35 -5.49
CA ASP A 206 34.05 9.68 -5.01
C ASP A 206 32.95 10.30 -5.86
N SER A 207 33.04 10.19 -7.20
CA SER A 207 32.02 10.69 -8.12
C SER A 207 30.69 9.92 -7.99
N ILE A 208 30.75 8.60 -7.77
CA ILE A 208 29.55 7.79 -7.56
C ILE A 208 28.90 8.10 -6.20
N VAL A 209 29.68 8.22 -5.14
CA VAL A 209 29.21 8.61 -3.80
C VAL A 209 28.49 9.97 -3.85
N ALA A 210 29.07 10.97 -4.54
CA ALA A 210 28.43 12.26 -4.74
C ALA A 210 27.08 12.15 -5.46
N LYS A 211 27.00 11.37 -6.54
CA LYS A 211 25.71 11.12 -7.25
C LYS A 211 24.69 10.39 -6.37
N LEU A 212 25.13 9.41 -5.60
CA LEU A 212 24.25 8.65 -4.69
C LEU A 212 23.77 9.48 -3.52
N ALA A 213 24.53 10.49 -3.06
CA ALA A 213 24.10 11.40 -2.01
C ALA A 213 22.83 12.18 -2.38
N HIS A 214 22.65 12.53 -3.66
CA HIS A 214 21.43 13.16 -4.15
C HIS A 214 20.22 12.23 -4.11
N ARG A 215 20.41 10.93 -4.35
CA ARG A 215 19.33 9.97 -4.50
C ARG A 215 19.05 9.16 -3.23
N TYR A 216 20.10 8.87 -2.47
CA TYR A 216 20.07 8.00 -1.28
C TYR A 216 20.85 8.60 -0.09
N PRO A 217 20.53 9.80 0.37
CA PRO A 217 21.28 10.50 1.42
C PRO A 217 21.36 9.69 2.72
N GLU A 218 20.32 8.89 3.06
CA GLU A 218 20.32 8.04 4.24
C GLU A 218 21.37 6.91 4.16
N GLN A 219 21.60 6.36 2.96
CA GLN A 219 22.66 5.35 2.78
C GLN A 219 24.03 5.97 3.00
N ILE A 220 24.28 7.16 2.42
CA ILE A 220 25.54 7.89 2.64
C ILE A 220 25.75 8.18 4.13
N TYR A 221 24.71 8.66 4.83
CA TYR A 221 24.75 8.89 6.28
C TYR A 221 25.14 7.62 7.06
N ASN A 222 24.49 6.49 6.76
CA ASN A 222 24.74 5.23 7.46
C ASN A 222 26.17 4.72 7.27
N TYR A 223 26.73 4.85 6.06
CA TYR A 223 28.12 4.48 5.82
C TYR A 223 29.12 5.51 6.39
N ALA A 224 28.81 6.82 6.28
CA ALA A 224 29.65 7.89 6.84
C ALA A 224 29.88 7.75 8.34
N THR A 225 28.88 7.25 9.08
CA THR A 225 28.95 7.02 10.53
C THR A 225 29.64 5.70 10.91
N SER A 226 29.94 4.85 9.93
CA SER A 226 30.57 3.55 10.16
C SER A 226 32.11 3.68 10.24
N TYR A 227 32.74 2.76 10.98
CA TYR A 227 34.21 2.63 11.04
C TYR A 227 34.79 1.80 9.90
N ARG A 228 34.00 1.34 8.95
CA ARG A 228 34.49 0.57 7.79
C ARG A 228 35.30 1.45 6.83
N PRO A 229 36.15 0.88 5.95
CA PRO A 229 36.96 1.63 4.99
C PRO A 229 36.14 2.60 4.11
N LEU A 230 34.94 2.17 3.65
CA LEU A 230 34.03 3.00 2.88
C LEU A 230 33.57 4.25 3.65
N GLY A 231 33.31 4.13 4.97
CA GLY A 231 32.99 5.29 5.81
C GLY A 231 34.13 6.30 5.85
N GLY A 232 35.37 5.83 5.90
CA GLY A 232 36.56 6.67 5.78
C GLY A 232 36.66 7.39 4.44
N ALA A 233 36.36 6.72 3.32
CA ALA A 233 36.33 7.30 1.98
C ALA A 233 35.25 8.38 1.87
N ILE A 234 34.01 8.09 2.32
CA ILE A 234 32.91 9.05 2.31
C ILE A 234 33.26 10.32 3.12
N ARG A 235 33.86 10.18 4.29
CA ARG A 235 34.28 11.36 5.12
C ARG A 235 35.33 12.25 4.48
N ARG A 236 36.11 11.74 3.51
CA ARG A 236 37.08 12.50 2.74
C ARG A 236 36.55 13.10 1.44
N ASN A 237 35.33 12.72 1.04
CA ASN A 237 34.73 13.19 -0.20
C ASN A 237 34.53 14.71 -0.15
N SER A 238 34.88 15.41 -1.22
CA SER A 238 34.86 16.88 -1.30
C SER A 238 33.52 17.47 -1.75
N ASP A 239 32.55 16.61 -2.12
CA ASP A 239 31.24 17.07 -2.55
C ASP A 239 30.49 17.78 -1.40
N PRO A 240 29.91 18.99 -1.63
CA PRO A 240 29.26 19.76 -0.57
C PRO A 240 28.09 19.03 0.09
N LEU A 241 27.33 18.22 -0.67
CA LEU A 241 26.20 17.46 -0.13
C LEU A 241 26.68 16.30 0.75
N VAL A 242 27.71 15.56 0.29
CA VAL A 242 28.34 14.50 1.08
C VAL A 242 28.94 15.10 2.36
N HIS A 243 29.62 16.25 2.26
CA HIS A 243 30.19 16.94 3.41
C HIS A 243 29.11 17.34 4.45
N ALA A 244 27.98 17.89 4.01
CA ALA A 244 26.85 18.21 4.89
C ALA A 244 26.29 16.97 5.60
N ILE A 245 26.15 15.84 4.88
CA ILE A 245 25.72 14.56 5.46
C ILE A 245 26.73 14.06 6.51
N VAL A 246 28.03 14.17 6.23
CA VAL A 246 29.11 13.82 7.17
C VAL A 246 29.07 14.69 8.41
N GLN A 247 28.85 16.01 8.26
CA GLN A 247 28.69 16.92 9.40
C GLN A 247 27.52 16.51 10.31
N ILE A 248 26.37 16.14 9.72
CA ILE A 248 25.24 15.60 10.49
C ILE A 248 25.67 14.32 11.21
N GLY A 249 26.35 13.39 10.53
CA GLY A 249 26.79 12.11 11.08
C GLY A 249 27.85 12.22 12.19
N SER A 250 28.56 13.35 12.26
CA SER A 250 29.57 13.60 13.32
C SER A 250 28.97 13.99 14.68
N ILE A 251 27.65 14.29 14.72
CA ILE A 251 26.97 14.65 15.97
C ILE A 251 26.52 13.40 16.72
N PRO A 252 26.82 13.27 18.01
CA PRO A 252 26.28 12.18 18.83
C PRO A 252 24.77 12.29 19.00
N GLN A 253 24.08 11.14 19.05
CA GLN A 253 22.67 10.97 19.40
C GLN A 253 21.64 11.54 18.38
N ASN A 254 20.88 10.66 17.77
CA ASN A 254 19.69 10.96 16.95
C ASN A 254 19.88 12.01 15.83
N ALA A 255 21.10 12.22 15.35
CA ALA A 255 21.39 13.23 14.34
C ALA A 255 20.71 12.92 12.98
N VAL A 256 20.32 11.67 12.72
CA VAL A 256 19.59 11.26 11.52
C VAL A 256 18.30 12.08 11.30
N ARG A 257 17.69 12.57 12.38
CA ARG A 257 16.50 13.45 12.28
C ARG A 257 16.79 14.81 11.63
N LEU A 258 18.06 15.21 11.51
CA LEU A 258 18.50 16.45 10.85
C LEU A 258 18.75 16.23 9.34
N LEU A 259 18.86 14.98 8.89
CA LEU A 259 19.14 14.64 7.50
C LEU A 259 18.12 15.23 6.49
N PRO A 260 16.82 15.33 6.81
CA PRO A 260 15.86 16.00 5.92
C PRO A 260 16.18 17.46 5.59
N PHE A 261 17.04 18.11 6.38
CA PHE A 261 17.46 19.51 6.18
C PHE A 261 18.75 19.68 5.38
N VAL A 262 19.32 18.59 4.87
CA VAL A 262 20.65 18.59 4.25
C VAL A 262 20.76 19.62 3.10
N ASP A 263 19.73 19.78 2.27
CA ASP A 263 19.69 20.77 1.17
C ASP A 263 19.82 22.21 1.70
N TYR A 264 19.23 22.49 2.88
CA TYR A 264 19.32 23.81 3.52
C TYR A 264 20.68 24.08 4.19
N ILE A 265 21.34 23.00 4.65
CA ILE A 265 22.71 23.08 5.18
C ILE A 265 23.67 23.40 4.02
N VAL A 266 23.54 22.70 2.90
CA VAL A 266 24.36 22.95 1.69
C VAL A 266 24.19 24.36 1.18
N LYS A 267 22.95 24.89 1.21
CA LYS A 267 22.63 26.28 0.80
C LYS A 267 23.00 27.35 1.86
N GLY A 268 23.55 26.95 3.00
CA GLY A 268 23.92 27.85 4.08
C GLY A 268 22.76 28.52 4.81
N LYS A 269 21.51 28.01 4.64
CA LYS A 269 20.33 28.56 5.31
C LYS A 269 20.28 28.21 6.79
N TYR A 270 20.82 27.06 7.16
CA TYR A 270 20.98 26.60 8.53
C TYR A 270 22.32 25.91 8.71
N THR A 271 22.90 26.07 9.87
CA THR A 271 24.01 25.24 10.35
C THR A 271 23.46 23.99 11.05
N VAL A 272 24.27 22.95 11.10
CA VAL A 272 23.93 21.73 11.82
C VAL A 272 23.69 21.99 13.32
N GLN A 273 24.43 22.95 13.92
CA GLN A 273 24.27 23.31 15.32
C GLN A 273 22.96 24.04 15.62
N GLU A 274 22.54 24.95 14.74
CA GLU A 274 21.23 25.62 14.86
C GLU A 274 20.10 24.62 14.78
N LEU A 275 20.13 23.70 13.80
CA LEU A 275 19.12 22.64 13.66
C LEU A 275 19.10 21.72 14.88
N ARG A 276 20.26 21.38 15.44
CA ARG A 276 20.36 20.59 16.67
C ARG A 276 19.67 21.29 17.84
N LYS A 277 19.94 22.58 18.06
CA LYS A 277 19.32 23.37 19.11
C LYS A 277 17.79 23.48 18.93
N LEU A 278 17.33 23.69 17.68
CA LEU A 278 15.90 23.70 17.37
C LEU A 278 15.24 22.34 17.62
N ALA A 279 15.96 21.26 17.36
CA ALA A 279 15.46 19.90 17.54
C ALA A 279 15.36 19.48 19.02
N GLU A 280 15.87 20.25 19.98
CA GLU A 280 15.66 20.07 21.42
C GLU A 280 14.21 20.46 21.84
N ASN A 281 13.51 21.25 21.02
CA ASN A 281 12.12 21.63 21.23
C ASN A 281 11.23 21.02 20.14
N ASP A 282 10.48 19.98 20.47
CA ASP A 282 9.64 19.26 19.52
C ASP A 282 8.65 20.17 18.76
N ALA A 283 8.09 21.18 19.42
CA ALA A 283 7.12 22.09 18.80
C ALA A 283 7.82 23.01 17.77
N ALA A 284 9.00 23.56 18.12
CA ALA A 284 9.79 24.39 17.20
C ALA A 284 10.30 23.55 16.02
N PHE A 285 10.73 22.32 16.28
CA PHE A 285 11.20 21.41 15.25
C PHE A 285 10.09 20.96 14.30
N TYR A 286 8.89 20.70 14.82
CA TYR A 286 7.72 20.38 13.99
C TYR A 286 7.34 21.57 13.07
N LYS A 287 7.27 22.78 13.61
CA LYS A 287 7.02 23.99 12.84
C LYS A 287 8.03 24.20 11.71
N LEU A 288 9.30 24.06 12.04
CA LEU A 288 10.38 24.15 11.04
C LEU A 288 10.23 23.06 9.96
N SER A 289 9.91 21.83 10.35
CA SER A 289 9.75 20.71 9.41
C SER A 289 8.58 20.95 8.44
N VAL A 290 7.43 21.43 8.93
CA VAL A 290 6.27 21.78 8.09
C VAL A 290 6.61 22.92 7.12
N ALA A 291 7.23 24.00 7.61
CA ALA A 291 7.65 25.12 6.77
C ALA A 291 8.65 24.67 5.68
N THR A 292 9.58 23.80 6.05
CA THR A 292 10.59 23.24 5.13
C THR A 292 9.95 22.35 4.08
N LEU A 293 9.01 21.46 4.46
CA LEU A 293 8.29 20.60 3.50
C LEU A 293 7.52 21.45 2.49
N THR A 294 6.83 22.50 2.95
CA THR A 294 6.08 23.42 2.08
C THR A 294 7.02 24.14 1.09
N ASP A 295 8.18 24.61 1.56
CA ASP A 295 9.19 25.24 0.70
C ASP A 295 9.78 24.26 -0.33
N LEU A 296 10.11 23.02 0.09
CA LEU A 296 10.58 21.97 -0.81
C LEU A 296 9.56 21.67 -1.91
N ASN A 297 8.27 21.53 -1.55
CA ASN A 297 7.19 21.31 -2.52
C ASN A 297 7.06 22.50 -3.49
N LYS A 298 7.17 23.74 -3.00
CA LYS A 298 7.14 24.94 -3.85
C LYS A 298 8.29 24.97 -4.85
N ARG A 299 9.50 24.61 -4.42
CA ARG A 299 10.69 24.54 -5.28
C ARG A 299 10.57 23.46 -6.35
N ILE A 300 9.99 22.30 -6.01
CA ILE A 300 9.71 21.22 -6.98
C ILE A 300 8.72 21.70 -8.04
N LEU A 301 7.66 22.40 -7.66
CA LEU A 301 6.75 23.03 -8.63
C LEU A 301 7.43 24.06 -9.51
N GLY A 302 8.49 24.71 -9.01
CA GLY A 302 9.37 25.59 -9.76
C GLY A 302 10.41 24.88 -10.65
N GLY A 303 10.39 23.55 -10.71
CA GLY A 303 11.31 22.74 -11.54
C GLY A 303 12.64 22.38 -10.87
N GLU A 304 12.84 22.67 -9.56
CA GLU A 304 14.02 22.23 -8.82
C GLU A 304 13.88 20.77 -8.39
N THR A 305 15.03 20.13 -8.14
CA THR A 305 15.12 18.77 -7.57
C THR A 305 15.84 18.77 -6.22
N PRO A 306 15.22 19.34 -5.16
CA PRO A 306 15.87 19.46 -3.86
C PRO A 306 16.04 18.07 -3.22
N VAL A 307 17.15 17.91 -2.49
CA VAL A 307 17.45 16.67 -1.75
C VAL A 307 16.70 16.64 -0.42
N GLY A 308 16.26 15.44 0.00
CA GLY A 308 15.67 15.22 1.32
C GLY A 308 14.15 15.44 1.40
N ARG A 309 13.43 15.71 0.29
CA ARG A 309 11.97 15.93 0.31
C ARG A 309 11.21 14.74 0.92
N ASN A 310 11.51 13.51 0.51
CA ASN A 310 10.83 12.31 1.03
C ASN A 310 11.16 12.06 2.51
N ALA A 311 12.41 12.29 2.91
CA ALA A 311 12.83 12.22 4.31
C ALA A 311 12.14 13.30 5.16
N MET A 312 11.94 14.53 4.62
CA MET A 312 11.19 15.60 5.28
C MET A 312 9.72 15.24 5.44
N GLU A 313 9.11 14.65 4.42
CA GLU A 313 7.73 14.17 4.47
C GLU A 313 7.55 13.10 5.56
N ALA A 314 8.45 12.11 5.62
CA ALA A 314 8.47 11.09 6.67
C ALA A 314 8.68 11.69 8.06
N ASN A 315 9.55 12.70 8.19
CA ASN A 315 9.78 13.41 9.45
C ASN A 315 8.54 14.18 9.92
N VAL A 316 7.87 14.90 9.01
CA VAL A 316 6.61 15.61 9.31
C VAL A 316 5.52 14.60 9.72
N LYS A 317 5.37 13.46 9.01
CA LYS A 317 4.44 12.38 9.40
C LYS A 317 4.72 11.89 10.82
N ARG A 318 5.95 11.55 11.13
CA ARG A 318 6.36 11.06 12.46
C ARG A 318 6.06 12.06 13.58
N LEU A 319 6.37 13.34 13.36
CA LEU A 319 6.12 14.40 14.34
C LEU A 319 4.61 14.68 14.48
N ALA A 320 3.86 14.70 13.39
CA ALA A 320 2.40 14.85 13.39
C ALA A 320 1.72 13.75 14.21
N LEU A 321 2.15 12.48 14.05
CA LEU A 321 1.62 11.35 14.82
C LEU A 321 1.88 11.48 16.32
N THR A 322 2.96 12.16 16.73
CA THR A 322 3.18 12.46 18.16
C THR A 322 2.08 13.37 18.73
N TYR A 323 1.61 14.36 17.95
CA TYR A 323 0.47 15.20 18.35
C TYR A 323 -0.84 14.43 18.37
N VAL A 324 -1.06 13.57 17.36
CA VAL A 324 -2.25 12.70 17.31
C VAL A 324 -2.35 11.85 18.57
N ARG A 325 -1.26 11.18 18.97
CA ARG A 325 -1.21 10.33 20.17
C ARG A 325 -1.48 11.14 21.43
N LYS A 326 -0.84 12.30 21.60
CA LYS A 326 -1.09 13.19 22.76
C LYS A 326 -2.55 13.60 22.88
N VAL A 327 -3.21 13.94 21.77
CA VAL A 327 -4.62 14.33 21.75
C VAL A 327 -5.54 13.13 21.99
N ASN A 328 -5.18 11.95 21.46
CA ASN A 328 -5.93 10.72 21.69
C ASN A 328 -5.87 10.24 23.14
N GLU A 329 -4.66 10.27 23.75
CA GLU A 329 -4.46 9.88 25.16
C GLU A 329 -5.32 10.69 26.13
N LEU A 330 -5.61 11.94 25.78
CA LEU A 330 -6.42 12.86 26.59
C LEU A 330 -7.90 12.90 26.15
N HIS A 331 -8.40 11.87 25.45
CA HIS A 331 -9.74 11.91 24.83
C HIS A 331 -10.90 12.06 25.84
N GLU A 332 -10.71 11.65 27.08
CA GLU A 332 -11.69 11.84 28.19
C GLU A 332 -11.52 13.18 28.90
N SER A 333 -10.45 13.93 28.65
CA SER A 333 -10.17 15.21 29.30
C SER A 333 -10.99 16.35 28.66
N PRO A 334 -11.29 17.43 29.43
CA PRO A 334 -11.88 18.63 28.85
C PRO A 334 -11.06 19.19 27.69
N ASP A 335 -11.71 19.74 26.69
CA ASP A 335 -11.11 20.26 25.43
C ASP A 335 -9.87 21.14 25.66
N ARG A 336 -9.91 22.01 26.67
CA ARG A 336 -8.79 22.89 27.04
C ARG A 336 -7.53 22.11 27.44
N VAL A 337 -7.67 20.96 28.08
CA VAL A 337 -6.54 20.10 28.47
C VAL A 337 -6.12 19.23 27.30
N ARG A 338 -7.09 18.60 26.67
CA ARG A 338 -6.88 17.67 25.56
C ARG A 338 -6.08 18.27 24.42
N PHE A 339 -6.41 19.47 23.98
CA PHE A 339 -5.81 20.13 22.83
C PHE A 339 -4.71 21.14 23.19
N ALA A 340 -4.33 21.29 24.45
CA ALA A 340 -3.34 22.26 24.89
C ALA A 340 -2.01 22.17 24.13
N SER A 341 -1.56 20.95 23.78
CA SER A 341 -0.33 20.75 22.99
C SER A 341 -0.38 21.39 21.61
N THR A 342 -1.57 21.66 21.09
CA THR A 342 -1.78 22.21 19.75
C THR A 342 -2.07 23.72 19.73
N ASP A 343 -2.19 24.38 20.90
CA ASP A 343 -2.64 25.76 21.01
C ASP A 343 -1.81 26.78 20.21
N LYS A 344 -0.51 26.54 20.08
CA LYS A 344 0.43 27.41 19.38
C LYS A 344 0.67 26.99 17.92
N LEU A 345 -0.07 26.01 17.39
CA LEU A 345 0.10 25.53 16.01
C LEU A 345 -0.71 26.41 15.03
N THR A 346 -0.13 26.66 13.88
CA THR A 346 -0.78 27.36 12.74
C THR A 346 -1.77 26.43 12.02
N PRO A 347 -2.65 26.97 11.14
CA PRO A 347 -3.50 26.14 10.29
C PRO A 347 -2.72 25.10 9.48
N GLN A 348 -1.55 25.47 8.92
CA GLN A 348 -0.70 24.56 8.14
C GLN A 348 -0.20 23.39 8.98
N GLU A 349 0.25 23.64 10.20
CA GLU A 349 0.72 22.62 11.11
C GLU A 349 -0.41 21.68 11.54
N LEU A 350 -1.61 22.22 11.83
CA LEU A 350 -2.81 21.43 12.12
C LEU A 350 -3.23 20.56 10.92
N TYR A 351 -3.15 21.12 9.71
CA TYR A 351 -3.42 20.38 8.47
C TYR A 351 -2.55 19.14 8.34
N TYR A 352 -1.23 19.28 8.53
CA TYR A 352 -0.32 18.14 8.44
C TYR A 352 -0.55 17.11 9.55
N ILE A 353 -1.08 17.50 10.72
CA ILE A 353 -1.53 16.53 11.74
C ILE A 353 -2.74 15.74 11.21
N LEU A 354 -3.74 16.41 10.65
CA LEU A 354 -4.95 15.78 10.12
C LEU A 354 -4.64 14.80 8.99
N VAL A 355 -3.91 15.25 7.95
CA VAL A 355 -3.63 14.40 6.77
C VAL A 355 -2.64 13.26 7.03
N ASN A 356 -1.84 13.33 8.10
CA ASN A 356 -0.92 12.28 8.48
C ASN A 356 -1.50 11.35 9.57
N GLY A 357 -2.55 11.78 10.26
CA GLY A 357 -3.12 11.06 11.40
C GLY A 357 -4.10 9.94 11.04
N GLN A 358 -4.47 9.76 9.78
CA GLN A 358 -5.56 8.89 9.33
C GLN A 358 -5.60 7.52 10.01
N GLU A 359 -4.46 6.88 10.19
CA GLU A 359 -4.35 5.51 10.71
C GLU A 359 -4.53 5.42 12.24
N GLU A 360 -4.31 6.53 12.96
CA GLU A 360 -4.27 6.54 14.43
C GLU A 360 -5.27 7.52 15.06
N ILE A 361 -5.76 8.52 14.33
CA ILE A 361 -6.54 9.61 14.88
C ILE A 361 -7.95 9.18 15.29
N TYR A 362 -8.34 9.47 16.52
CA TYR A 362 -9.71 9.27 16.95
C TYR A 362 -10.65 10.28 16.30
N THR A 363 -11.89 9.89 16.07
CA THR A 363 -12.91 10.76 15.46
C THR A 363 -13.04 12.10 16.16
N SER A 364 -13.16 12.09 17.49
CA SER A 364 -13.26 13.33 18.27
C SER A 364 -12.00 14.17 18.26
N SER A 365 -10.82 13.53 18.11
CA SER A 365 -9.54 14.23 17.91
C SER A 365 -9.50 14.93 16.54
N PHE A 366 -9.92 14.23 15.49
CA PHE A 366 -10.00 14.82 14.14
C PHE A 366 -10.92 16.04 14.13
N VAL A 367 -12.15 15.88 14.60
CA VAL A 367 -13.16 16.95 14.61
C VAL A 367 -12.67 18.14 15.44
N GLY A 368 -12.09 17.91 16.62
CA GLY A 368 -11.55 18.97 17.46
C GLY A 368 -10.37 19.73 16.84
N LEU A 369 -9.46 19.01 16.14
CA LEU A 369 -8.34 19.63 15.41
C LEU A 369 -8.83 20.38 14.18
N PHE A 370 -9.81 19.83 13.45
CA PHE A 370 -10.42 20.48 12.30
C PHE A 370 -11.10 21.80 12.67
N HIS A 371 -11.88 21.83 13.75
CA HIS A 371 -12.48 23.07 14.24
C HIS A 371 -11.42 24.11 14.59
N ARG A 372 -10.32 23.72 15.22
CA ARG A 372 -9.18 24.62 15.51
C ARG A 372 -8.50 25.12 14.27
N LEU A 373 -8.34 24.29 13.24
CA LEU A 373 -7.85 24.70 11.93
C LEU A 373 -8.76 25.77 11.33
N MET A 374 -10.08 25.54 11.28
CA MET A 374 -11.04 26.50 10.74
C MET A 374 -11.05 27.81 11.51
N GLN A 375 -11.03 27.78 12.83
CA GLN A 375 -11.02 28.98 13.68
C GLN A 375 -9.75 29.83 13.50
N ARG A 376 -8.61 29.19 13.24
CA ARG A 376 -7.32 29.89 13.06
C ARG A 376 -7.10 30.43 11.65
N MET A 377 -7.90 30.02 10.70
CA MET A 377 -8.02 30.67 9.41
C MET A 377 -8.97 31.87 9.50
N ASP A 378 -8.63 32.91 10.21
CA ASP A 378 -9.49 34.09 10.42
C ASP A 378 -9.22 35.19 9.38
N PRO A 379 -10.16 35.51 8.44
CA PRO A 379 -11.41 34.78 8.17
C PRO A 379 -11.16 33.42 7.47
N PRO A 380 -12.04 32.41 7.66
CA PRO A 380 -11.90 31.13 7.00
C PRO A 380 -11.93 31.26 5.49
N LYS A 381 -10.84 30.90 4.82
CA LYS A 381 -10.67 30.91 3.36
C LYS A 381 -9.94 29.64 2.93
N GLY A 382 -10.70 28.55 2.78
CA GLY A 382 -10.16 27.22 2.52
C GLY A 382 -9.32 27.12 1.23
N ASP A 383 -9.68 27.86 0.19
CA ASP A 383 -8.93 27.95 -1.07
C ASP A 383 -7.55 28.60 -0.90
N GLN A 384 -7.48 29.75 -0.22
CA GLN A 384 -6.22 30.43 0.08
C GLN A 384 -5.35 29.58 1.03
N PHE A 385 -6.00 28.90 1.95
CA PHE A 385 -5.31 27.98 2.85
C PHE A 385 -4.65 26.82 2.07
N LEU A 386 -5.39 26.13 1.18
CA LEU A 386 -4.81 25.07 0.36
C LEU A 386 -3.68 25.56 -0.56
N MET A 387 -3.78 26.77 -1.07
CA MET A 387 -2.67 27.41 -1.80
C MET A 387 -1.45 27.60 -0.90
N SER A 388 -1.62 27.95 0.37
CA SER A 388 -0.50 28.14 1.32
C SER A 388 0.28 26.87 1.61
N VAL A 389 -0.35 25.69 1.50
CA VAL A 389 0.28 24.36 1.60
C VAL A 389 0.55 23.73 0.22
N ILE A 390 0.44 24.53 -0.85
CA ILE A 390 0.70 24.13 -2.25
C ILE A 390 -0.15 22.92 -2.67
N PHE A 391 -1.39 22.82 -2.17
CA PHE A 391 -2.30 21.72 -2.41
C PHE A 391 -1.70 20.33 -2.07
N ASP A 392 -0.62 20.29 -1.24
CA ASP A 392 -0.01 19.04 -0.83
C ASP A 392 -1.03 18.17 -0.11
N ARG A 393 -1.20 16.92 -0.55
CA ARG A 393 -2.16 15.94 0.00
C ARG A 393 -3.63 16.40 0.06
N PHE A 394 -4.04 17.35 -0.80
CA PHE A 394 -5.42 17.85 -0.77
C PHE A 394 -6.46 16.74 -0.97
N ARG A 395 -6.20 15.75 -1.83
CA ARG A 395 -7.11 14.60 -2.01
C ARG A 395 -7.36 13.89 -0.68
N LYS A 396 -6.29 13.57 0.05
CA LYS A 396 -6.38 12.94 1.36
C LYS A 396 -7.15 13.80 2.37
N PHE A 397 -6.96 15.10 2.35
CA PHE A 397 -7.71 16.02 3.22
C PHE A 397 -9.21 16.05 2.88
N ILE A 398 -9.58 16.08 1.60
CA ILE A 398 -10.98 16.02 1.17
C ILE A 398 -11.62 14.70 1.59
N THR A 399 -10.95 13.55 1.35
CA THR A 399 -11.42 12.23 1.79
C THR A 399 -11.67 12.18 3.29
N LEU A 400 -10.70 12.60 4.10
CA LEU A 400 -10.85 12.63 5.56
C LEU A 400 -11.96 13.57 6.00
N SER A 401 -12.04 14.77 5.40
CA SER A 401 -13.11 15.73 5.71
C SER A 401 -14.49 15.17 5.38
N ALA A 402 -14.63 14.40 4.31
CA ALA A 402 -15.86 13.70 3.96
C ALA A 402 -16.18 12.58 4.95
N ALA A 403 -15.17 11.76 5.30
CA ALA A 403 -15.32 10.65 6.22
C ALA A 403 -15.74 11.09 7.64
N TYR A 404 -15.29 12.27 8.07
CA TYR A 404 -15.62 12.85 9.36
C TYR A 404 -16.72 13.94 9.30
N ASN A 405 -17.48 14.01 8.21
CA ASN A 405 -18.60 14.96 8.00
C ASN A 405 -18.23 16.45 8.20
N THR A 406 -16.99 16.82 7.83
CA THR A 406 -16.43 18.17 7.95
C THR A 406 -16.17 18.83 6.59
N LEU A 407 -16.45 18.13 5.48
CA LEU A 407 -16.15 18.62 4.13
C LEU A 407 -17.02 19.82 3.75
N ASP A 408 -18.32 19.76 4.01
CA ASP A 408 -19.25 20.82 3.60
C ASP A 408 -18.88 22.19 4.21
N PRO A 409 -18.64 22.35 5.54
CA PRO A 409 -18.18 23.62 6.10
C PRO A 409 -16.82 24.08 5.55
N PHE A 410 -15.93 23.17 5.19
CA PHE A 410 -14.65 23.55 4.56
C PHE A 410 -14.87 24.13 3.15
N LEU A 411 -15.69 23.49 2.33
CA LEU A 411 -15.99 23.95 0.98
C LEU A 411 -16.76 25.28 1.00
N GLN A 412 -17.67 25.47 1.97
CA GLN A 412 -18.39 26.73 2.16
C GLN A 412 -17.48 27.91 2.55
N SER A 413 -16.30 27.64 3.11
CA SER A 413 -15.29 28.67 3.42
C SER A 413 -14.51 29.18 2.19
N MET A 414 -14.70 28.54 1.04
CA MET A 414 -14.01 28.88 -0.21
C MET A 414 -14.84 29.81 -1.09
N ASN A 415 -14.16 30.46 -2.02
CA ASN A 415 -14.84 31.00 -3.19
C ASN A 415 -15.55 29.88 -3.95
N PRO A 416 -16.85 30.00 -4.33
CA PRO A 416 -17.63 28.96 -4.99
C PRO A 416 -16.99 28.41 -6.26
N GLN A 417 -16.34 29.27 -7.07
CA GLN A 417 -15.63 28.84 -8.28
C GLN A 417 -14.40 27.98 -7.93
N ASN A 418 -13.66 28.36 -6.88
CA ASN A 418 -12.49 27.61 -6.42
C ASN A 418 -12.89 26.27 -5.80
N ALA A 419 -13.98 26.23 -5.03
CA ALA A 419 -14.55 24.98 -4.50
C ALA A 419 -14.93 24.03 -5.64
N THR A 420 -15.60 24.55 -6.68
CA THR A 420 -15.95 23.77 -7.87
C THR A 420 -14.70 23.24 -8.59
N LEU A 421 -13.68 24.08 -8.79
CA LEU A 421 -12.45 23.66 -9.46
C LEU A 421 -11.70 22.62 -8.66
N LEU A 422 -11.60 22.77 -7.34
CA LEU A 422 -10.99 21.80 -6.43
C LEU A 422 -11.66 20.42 -6.55
N MET A 423 -13.00 20.43 -6.46
CA MET A 423 -13.75 19.18 -6.51
C MET A 423 -13.72 18.52 -7.90
N ARG A 424 -13.67 19.30 -8.98
CA ARG A 424 -13.41 18.76 -10.33
C ARG A 424 -12.06 18.06 -10.41
N LYS A 425 -10.99 18.63 -9.83
CA LYS A 425 -9.68 17.99 -9.75
C LYS A 425 -9.67 16.78 -8.85
N PHE A 426 -10.48 16.76 -7.80
CA PHE A 426 -10.66 15.60 -6.94
C PHE A 426 -11.34 14.44 -7.68
N VAL A 427 -12.32 14.70 -8.51
CA VAL A 427 -13.06 13.69 -9.31
C VAL A 427 -12.24 13.16 -10.50
N GLY A 428 -11.31 13.93 -11.05
CA GLY A 428 -10.55 13.53 -12.24
C GLY A 428 -9.41 12.55 -11.96
N GLY A 429 -9.04 11.77 -12.97
CA GLY A 429 -7.85 10.88 -12.95
C GLY A 429 -8.06 9.52 -12.28
N LEU A 430 -9.32 9.12 -12.02
CA LEU A 430 -9.64 7.86 -11.36
C LEU A 430 -9.29 6.63 -12.22
N GLU A 431 -9.22 6.81 -13.53
CA GLU A 431 -8.83 5.78 -14.49
C GLU A 431 -7.36 5.36 -14.40
N TYR A 432 -6.50 6.20 -13.79
CA TYR A 432 -5.06 5.95 -13.65
C TYR A 432 -4.68 5.35 -12.28
N THR A 433 -5.63 5.24 -11.34
CA THR A 433 -5.36 4.67 -10.02
C THR A 433 -5.42 3.15 -10.07
N GLU A 434 -4.55 2.45 -9.32
CA GLU A 434 -4.52 0.98 -9.32
C GLU A 434 -5.74 0.37 -8.61
N GLY A 435 -6.17 0.99 -7.51
CA GLY A 435 -7.29 0.55 -6.68
C GLY A 435 -8.64 1.20 -7.05
N LEU A 436 -9.62 0.99 -6.19
CA LEU A 436 -10.94 1.62 -6.23
C LEU A 436 -11.11 2.70 -5.17
N GLU A 437 -10.13 2.83 -4.29
CA GLU A 437 -10.20 3.66 -3.09
C GLU A 437 -10.55 5.11 -3.47
N ASP A 438 -9.87 5.66 -4.47
CA ASP A 438 -10.14 7.04 -4.94
C ASP A 438 -11.56 7.22 -5.48
N ALA A 439 -12.12 6.21 -6.15
CA ALA A 439 -13.49 6.27 -6.66
C ALA A 439 -14.53 6.14 -5.53
N VAL A 440 -14.25 5.32 -4.52
CA VAL A 440 -15.05 5.23 -3.30
C VAL A 440 -15.01 6.55 -2.55
N ASP A 441 -13.84 7.16 -2.40
CA ASP A 441 -13.64 8.47 -1.77
C ASP A 441 -14.43 9.58 -2.47
N VAL A 442 -14.49 9.54 -3.81
CA VAL A 442 -15.31 10.47 -4.59
C VAL A 442 -16.81 10.26 -4.34
N ALA A 443 -17.27 9.00 -4.28
CA ALA A 443 -18.66 8.70 -3.97
C ALA A 443 -19.04 9.18 -2.56
N ASP A 444 -18.18 8.96 -1.58
CA ASP A 444 -18.37 9.39 -0.19
C ASP A 444 -18.32 10.92 -0.01
N ALA A 445 -17.39 11.58 -0.71
CA ALA A 445 -17.29 13.04 -0.71
C ALA A 445 -18.56 13.66 -1.29
N PHE A 446 -19.06 13.12 -2.42
CA PHE A 446 -20.34 13.56 -3.00
C PHE A 446 -21.48 13.39 -2.00
N GLY A 447 -21.51 12.25 -1.29
CA GLY A 447 -22.48 11.97 -0.22
C GLY A 447 -22.48 13.00 0.92
N SER A 448 -21.37 13.70 1.15
CA SER A 448 -21.14 14.62 2.26
C SER A 448 -21.43 16.10 1.91
N ILE A 449 -21.52 16.44 0.64
CA ILE A 449 -21.78 17.82 0.16
C ILE A 449 -23.28 18.10 0.22
N LYS A 450 -23.63 19.30 0.73
CA LYS A 450 -25.02 19.80 0.82
C LYS A 450 -25.35 20.86 -0.22
N ASP A 451 -24.32 21.58 -0.73
CA ASP A 451 -24.51 22.61 -1.74
C ASP A 451 -24.98 22.00 -3.08
N SER A 452 -26.23 22.36 -3.48
CA SER A 452 -26.86 21.81 -4.69
C SER A 452 -26.19 22.27 -5.99
N VAL A 453 -25.60 23.46 -6.02
CA VAL A 453 -24.90 23.98 -7.20
C VAL A 453 -23.58 23.23 -7.39
N LEU A 454 -22.85 23.02 -6.31
CA LEU A 454 -21.60 22.25 -6.32
C LEU A 454 -21.86 20.77 -6.72
N LEU A 455 -22.91 20.17 -6.17
CA LEU A 455 -23.33 18.80 -6.54
C LEU A 455 -23.62 18.66 -8.03
N LYS A 456 -24.36 19.63 -8.60
CA LYS A 456 -24.66 19.67 -10.03
C LYS A 456 -23.38 19.78 -10.88
N ASN A 457 -22.49 20.68 -10.51
CA ASN A 457 -21.21 20.85 -11.22
C ASN A 457 -20.35 19.57 -11.19
N LEU A 458 -20.34 18.84 -10.05
CA LEU A 458 -19.64 17.57 -9.94
C LEU A 458 -20.26 16.48 -10.80
N GLN A 459 -21.56 16.41 -10.83
CA GLN A 459 -22.30 15.49 -11.69
C GLN A 459 -21.99 15.71 -13.18
N GLU A 460 -21.99 16.98 -13.60
CA GLU A 460 -21.61 17.35 -14.96
C GLU A 460 -20.16 16.94 -15.29
N GLU A 461 -19.24 17.08 -14.33
CA GLU A 461 -17.85 16.68 -14.51
C GLU A 461 -17.71 15.14 -14.64
N VAL A 462 -18.39 14.38 -13.78
CA VAL A 462 -18.40 12.92 -13.85
C VAL A 462 -18.97 12.44 -15.18
N ASN A 463 -20.08 13.05 -15.66
CA ASN A 463 -20.67 12.75 -16.95
C ASN A 463 -19.70 13.05 -18.11
N ARG A 464 -18.97 14.16 -18.04
CA ARG A 464 -17.96 14.54 -19.03
C ARG A 464 -16.83 13.51 -19.08
N ASN A 465 -16.30 13.13 -17.91
CA ASN A 465 -15.25 12.10 -17.82
C ASN A 465 -15.75 10.75 -18.36
N PHE A 466 -16.99 10.37 -18.07
CA PHE A 466 -17.58 9.15 -18.63
C PHE A 466 -17.62 9.17 -20.17
N MET A 467 -18.07 10.29 -20.76
CA MET A 467 -18.11 10.43 -22.23
C MET A 467 -16.69 10.39 -22.82
N GLN A 468 -15.73 11.08 -22.20
CA GLN A 468 -14.33 11.09 -22.63
C GLN A 468 -13.74 9.68 -22.60
N MET A 469 -13.89 8.93 -21.51
CA MET A 469 -13.39 7.57 -21.39
C MET A 469 -14.05 6.62 -22.39
N SER A 470 -15.35 6.81 -22.64
CA SER A 470 -16.07 6.03 -23.64
C SER A 470 -15.53 6.28 -25.06
N GLN A 471 -15.23 7.53 -25.41
CA GLN A 471 -14.63 7.89 -26.71
C GLN A 471 -13.20 7.37 -26.88
N GLN A 472 -12.44 7.32 -25.80
CA GLN A 472 -11.04 6.82 -25.78
C GLN A 472 -10.93 5.30 -25.70
N GLY A 473 -12.04 4.58 -25.54
CA GLY A 473 -12.04 3.12 -25.36
C GLY A 473 -11.45 2.67 -24.03
N ASN A 474 -11.35 3.55 -23.02
CA ASN A 474 -10.86 3.20 -21.71
C ASN A 474 -11.95 2.53 -20.87
N GLU A 475 -12.01 1.20 -20.91
CA GLU A 475 -13.07 0.42 -20.25
C GLU A 475 -13.08 0.60 -18.73
N ARG A 476 -11.91 0.71 -18.07
CA ARG A 476 -11.83 0.97 -16.63
C ARG A 476 -12.44 2.33 -16.26
N GLY A 477 -12.02 3.39 -16.95
CA GLY A 477 -12.56 4.73 -16.73
C GLY A 477 -14.05 4.80 -17.02
N LYS A 478 -14.52 4.17 -18.09
CA LYS A 478 -15.94 4.07 -18.45
C LYS A 478 -16.75 3.40 -17.34
N VAL A 479 -16.26 2.30 -16.75
CA VAL A 479 -16.94 1.61 -15.64
C VAL A 479 -16.98 2.52 -14.39
N ILE A 480 -15.87 3.08 -13.98
CA ILE A 480 -15.79 3.91 -12.77
C ILE A 480 -16.69 5.15 -12.89
N TYR A 481 -16.52 5.95 -13.94
CA TYR A 481 -17.33 7.17 -14.11
C TYR A 481 -18.79 6.89 -14.45
N GLY A 482 -19.08 5.78 -15.12
CA GLY A 482 -20.46 5.34 -15.36
C GLY A 482 -21.19 4.99 -14.06
N LEU A 483 -20.55 4.29 -13.14
CA LEU A 483 -21.09 4.00 -11.81
C LEU A 483 -21.26 5.26 -10.98
N LEU A 484 -20.26 6.17 -10.96
CA LEU A 484 -20.37 7.44 -10.24
C LEU A 484 -21.49 8.32 -10.80
N ALA A 485 -21.59 8.46 -12.13
CA ALA A 485 -22.68 9.19 -12.77
C ALA A 485 -24.03 8.64 -12.35
N SER A 486 -24.12 7.34 -12.29
CA SER A 486 -25.29 6.60 -11.87
C SER A 486 -25.72 6.92 -10.44
N LEU A 487 -24.78 6.83 -9.52
CA LEU A 487 -24.99 7.12 -8.11
C LEU A 487 -25.36 8.59 -7.85
N PHE A 488 -24.75 9.52 -8.57
CA PHE A 488 -24.99 10.95 -8.40
C PHE A 488 -26.39 11.35 -8.92
N ASN A 489 -26.85 10.74 -10.00
CA ASN A 489 -28.21 10.93 -10.52
C ASN A 489 -29.30 10.49 -9.54
N THR A 490 -29.07 9.45 -8.72
CA THR A 490 -30.08 8.94 -7.77
C THR A 490 -30.39 9.91 -6.63
N ARG A 491 -29.49 10.79 -6.30
CA ARG A 491 -29.63 11.73 -5.16
C ARG A 491 -30.43 12.99 -5.48
N GLN A 492 -30.48 13.39 -6.73
CA GLN A 492 -31.27 14.54 -7.18
C GLN A 492 -32.65 14.10 -7.61
N SER A 493 -33.50 13.68 -6.66
CA SER A 493 -34.82 13.09 -6.84
C SER A 493 -35.75 13.88 -7.77
N SER A 494 -35.57 13.70 -9.07
CA SER A 494 -36.69 13.67 -9.99
C SER A 494 -37.12 12.23 -10.16
N SER A 495 -38.42 11.96 -10.39
CA SER A 495 -38.96 10.59 -10.53
C SER A 495 -38.28 9.73 -11.61
N LYS A 496 -37.57 10.36 -12.55
CA LYS A 496 -36.83 9.71 -13.63
C LYS A 496 -35.49 9.11 -13.15
N ASP A 497 -34.83 9.75 -12.20
CA ASP A 497 -33.49 9.30 -11.71
C ASP A 497 -33.61 8.10 -10.76
N ALA A 498 -34.73 8.00 -10.02
CA ALA A 498 -35.04 6.82 -9.21
C ALA A 498 -35.37 5.58 -10.07
N VAL A 499 -35.97 5.77 -11.27
CA VAL A 499 -36.21 4.69 -12.22
C VAL A 499 -34.89 4.12 -12.75
N TRP A 500 -33.96 5.00 -13.14
CA TRP A 500 -32.65 4.59 -13.65
C TRP A 500 -31.83 3.83 -12.61
N ALA A 501 -31.80 4.26 -11.34
CA ALA A 501 -31.11 3.54 -10.27
C ALA A 501 -31.68 2.12 -10.05
N ARG A 502 -33.03 1.98 -10.14
CA ARG A 502 -33.67 0.67 -10.08
C ARG A 502 -33.32 -0.18 -11.30
N GLU A 503 -33.31 0.41 -12.50
CA GLU A 503 -32.90 -0.27 -13.72
C GLU A 503 -31.44 -0.74 -13.65
N MET A 504 -30.51 0.07 -13.16
CA MET A 504 -29.13 -0.35 -12.96
C MET A 504 -28.98 -1.40 -11.87
N SER A 505 -29.69 -1.26 -10.75
CA SER A 505 -29.72 -2.29 -9.71
C SER A 505 -30.25 -3.61 -10.23
N ALA A 506 -31.30 -3.57 -11.05
CA ALA A 506 -31.88 -4.75 -11.72
C ALA A 506 -30.92 -5.34 -12.76
N LYS A 507 -30.33 -4.49 -13.62
CA LYS A 507 -29.35 -4.90 -14.64
C LYS A 507 -28.09 -5.57 -14.07
N LEU A 508 -27.63 -5.07 -12.93
CA LEU A 508 -26.46 -5.60 -12.21
C LEU A 508 -26.84 -6.68 -11.20
N ASN A 509 -28.12 -7.02 -11.09
CA ASN A 509 -28.63 -7.95 -10.08
C ASN A 509 -28.12 -7.61 -8.67
N LEU A 510 -28.13 -6.30 -8.33
CA LEU A 510 -27.78 -5.84 -7.00
C LEU A 510 -28.90 -6.16 -6.03
N PRO A 511 -28.61 -6.62 -4.79
CA PRO A 511 -29.63 -6.73 -3.76
C PRO A 511 -30.26 -5.34 -3.52
N PRO A 512 -31.53 -5.27 -3.07
CA PRO A 512 -32.15 -4.01 -2.71
C PRO A 512 -31.25 -3.22 -1.75
N ILE A 513 -31.06 -1.91 -2.00
CA ILE A 513 -30.22 -1.04 -1.16
C ILE A 513 -31.06 -0.24 -0.16
N ASP A 514 -32.34 -0.10 -0.39
CA ASP A 514 -33.30 0.69 0.38
C ASP A 514 -34.01 -0.13 1.48
N TYR A 515 -33.91 -1.46 1.43
CA TYR A 515 -34.45 -2.36 2.45
C TYR A 515 -33.72 -3.71 2.48
N ILE A 516 -33.88 -4.46 3.57
CA ILE A 516 -33.53 -5.88 3.62
C ILE A 516 -34.84 -6.67 3.70
N PRO A 517 -35.15 -7.55 2.72
CA PRO A 517 -36.27 -8.47 2.81
C PRO A 517 -36.15 -9.33 4.07
N PHE A 518 -37.23 -9.51 4.82
CA PHE A 518 -37.22 -10.34 6.03
C PHE A 518 -36.65 -11.75 5.75
N ASN A 519 -37.05 -12.36 4.64
CA ASN A 519 -36.59 -13.70 4.28
C ASN A 519 -35.09 -13.80 4.02
N ASN A 520 -34.39 -12.71 3.72
CA ASN A 520 -32.94 -12.69 3.56
C ASN A 520 -32.20 -12.76 4.89
N LEU A 521 -32.89 -12.47 6.00
CA LEU A 521 -32.32 -12.60 7.34
C LEU A 521 -32.46 -14.02 7.90
N VAL A 522 -33.35 -14.83 7.33
CA VAL A 522 -33.57 -16.22 7.73
C VAL A 522 -32.49 -17.09 7.09
N ASN A 523 -31.75 -17.82 7.91
CA ASN A 523 -30.62 -18.64 7.43
C ASN A 523 -30.72 -20.12 7.84
N ASP A 524 -31.85 -20.57 8.33
CA ASP A 524 -32.12 -21.98 8.61
C ASP A 524 -33.52 -22.43 8.22
N SER A 525 -33.72 -23.73 8.15
CA SER A 525 -35.00 -24.36 7.79
C SER A 525 -36.10 -24.14 8.84
N SER A 526 -35.76 -23.74 10.06
CA SER A 526 -36.72 -23.44 11.15
C SER A 526 -37.31 -22.04 11.03
N GLY A 527 -36.84 -21.21 10.09
CA GLY A 527 -37.20 -19.81 9.98
C GLY A 527 -36.59 -18.92 11.04
N ARG A 528 -35.55 -19.39 11.73
CA ARG A 528 -34.89 -18.67 12.80
C ARG A 528 -33.84 -17.71 12.27
N ILE A 529 -33.76 -16.54 12.88
CA ILE A 529 -32.76 -15.51 12.59
C ILE A 529 -31.72 -15.55 13.72
N TYR A 530 -30.46 -15.65 13.31
CA TYR A 530 -29.33 -15.60 14.23
C TYR A 530 -28.62 -14.27 14.12
N GLN A 531 -28.26 -13.72 15.28
CA GLN A 531 -27.57 -12.44 15.37
C GLN A 531 -26.41 -12.55 16.33
N GLU A 532 -25.38 -11.73 16.13
CA GLU A 532 -24.22 -11.63 16.99
C GLU A 532 -23.96 -10.17 17.38
N VAL A 533 -23.77 -9.92 18.68
CA VAL A 533 -23.50 -8.60 19.24
C VAL A 533 -22.22 -8.65 20.06
N PHE A 534 -21.29 -7.74 19.76
CA PHE A 534 -19.98 -7.69 20.37
C PHE A 534 -19.86 -6.53 21.34
N PHE A 535 -19.48 -6.83 22.57
CA PHE A 535 -19.05 -5.87 23.58
C PHE A 535 -17.62 -6.22 24.00
N TYR A 536 -16.83 -5.21 24.33
CA TYR A 536 -15.41 -5.32 24.64
C TYR A 536 -15.10 -4.91 26.07
N GLY A 537 -13.96 -5.36 26.61
CA GLY A 537 -13.58 -5.23 28.02
C GLY A 537 -13.07 -3.83 28.42
N ASP A 538 -13.54 -2.79 27.76
CA ASP A 538 -13.30 -1.39 28.12
C ASP A 538 -14.51 -0.75 28.81
N LYS A 539 -14.33 0.47 29.33
CA LYS A 539 -15.39 1.21 30.05
C LYS A 539 -16.65 1.34 29.19
N ASP A 540 -16.53 1.75 27.94
CA ASP A 540 -17.67 1.95 27.03
C ASP A 540 -18.38 0.63 26.71
N GLY A 541 -17.63 -0.45 26.56
CA GLY A 541 -18.19 -1.78 26.38
C GLY A 541 -18.99 -2.28 27.57
N PHE A 542 -18.48 -2.08 28.80
CA PHE A 542 -19.20 -2.42 30.02
C PHE A 542 -20.47 -1.57 30.18
N GLU A 543 -20.38 -0.26 30.00
CA GLU A 543 -21.53 0.64 30.07
C GLU A 543 -22.58 0.31 29.01
N SER A 544 -22.14 0.07 27.76
CA SER A 544 -23.02 -0.31 26.66
C SER A 544 -23.71 -1.66 26.90
N TYR A 545 -23.01 -2.67 27.43
CA TYR A 545 -23.59 -3.96 27.77
C TYR A 545 -24.62 -3.86 28.90
N ALA A 546 -24.27 -3.10 29.95
CA ALA A 546 -25.16 -2.85 31.10
C ALA A 546 -26.44 -2.15 30.67
N HIS A 547 -26.42 -1.36 29.60
CA HIS A 547 -27.61 -0.68 29.06
C HIS A 547 -28.37 -1.55 28.04
N PHE A 548 -27.68 -2.36 27.30
CA PHE A 548 -28.27 -3.19 26.24
C PHE A 548 -29.11 -4.33 26.79
N ILE A 549 -28.60 -5.11 27.75
CA ILE A 549 -29.28 -6.29 28.30
C ILE A 549 -30.66 -5.95 28.90
N PRO A 550 -30.83 -4.89 29.73
CA PRO A 550 -32.11 -4.53 30.26
C PRO A 550 -33.20 -4.20 29.25
N SER A 551 -32.83 -3.75 28.03
CA SER A 551 -33.78 -3.44 26.96
C SER A 551 -34.55 -4.69 26.46
N PHE A 552 -34.00 -5.88 26.71
CA PHE A 552 -34.61 -7.19 26.41
C PHE A 552 -35.32 -7.83 27.62
N GLN A 553 -35.32 -7.19 28.80
CA GLN A 553 -36.02 -7.66 30.01
C GLN A 553 -37.50 -7.33 29.95
N ASN A 554 -38.21 -7.91 28.99
CA ASN A 554 -39.65 -7.73 28.82
C ASN A 554 -40.27 -9.04 28.32
N GLY A 555 -41.61 -9.11 28.31
CA GLY A 555 -42.36 -10.33 27.97
C GLY A 555 -42.20 -10.85 26.55
N ASN A 556 -41.39 -10.21 25.72
CA ASN A 556 -41.12 -10.62 24.33
C ASN A 556 -39.82 -11.44 24.18
N TRP A 557 -38.98 -11.45 25.23
CA TRP A 557 -37.64 -12.04 25.17
C TRP A 557 -37.36 -12.87 26.41
N ARG A 558 -36.48 -13.84 26.29
CA ARG A 558 -35.89 -14.62 27.38
C ARG A 558 -34.38 -14.51 27.27
N ILE A 559 -33.71 -14.20 28.38
CA ILE A 559 -32.28 -14.02 28.51
C ILE A 559 -31.71 -15.22 29.26
N SER A 560 -30.66 -15.85 28.75
CA SER A 560 -29.84 -16.85 29.39
C SER A 560 -28.41 -16.36 29.56
N ASN A 561 -27.93 -16.34 30.82
CA ASN A 561 -26.58 -15.91 31.20
C ASN A 561 -25.72 -17.11 31.70
N ALA A 562 -26.07 -18.34 31.34
CA ALA A 562 -25.43 -19.55 31.83
C ALA A 562 -23.94 -19.67 31.37
N ASN A 563 -23.57 -19.07 30.25
CA ASN A 563 -22.20 -19.08 29.80
C ASN A 563 -21.38 -17.90 30.38
N LYS A 564 -20.08 -18.15 30.67
CA LYS A 564 -19.16 -17.13 31.18
C LYS A 564 -18.93 -16.01 30.17
N TYR A 565 -18.78 -16.36 28.89
CA TYR A 565 -18.27 -15.47 27.82
C TYR A 565 -19.37 -14.77 27.03
N TRP A 566 -20.58 -15.34 26.96
CA TRP A 566 -21.69 -14.73 26.23
C TRP A 566 -23.04 -14.97 26.91
N SER A 567 -24.01 -14.12 26.59
CA SER A 567 -25.43 -14.30 26.89
C SER A 567 -26.19 -14.69 25.65
N VAL A 568 -27.30 -15.40 25.81
CA VAL A 568 -28.21 -15.75 24.72
C VAL A 568 -29.56 -15.13 24.96
N ILE A 569 -30.04 -14.34 24.01
CA ILE A 569 -31.35 -13.70 24.04
C ILE A 569 -32.20 -14.37 22.96
N THR A 570 -33.38 -14.90 23.37
CA THR A 570 -34.31 -15.55 22.42
C THR A 570 -35.67 -14.89 22.50
N SER A 571 -36.30 -14.68 21.32
CA SER A 571 -37.68 -14.18 21.26
C SER A 571 -38.64 -15.21 21.82
N THR A 572 -39.62 -14.74 22.61
CA THR A 572 -40.73 -15.54 23.17
C THR A 572 -42.04 -15.27 22.40
N LYS A 573 -42.09 -14.17 21.64
CA LYS A 573 -43.22 -13.74 20.83
C LYS A 573 -42.75 -13.20 19.48
N GLY A 574 -43.53 -13.40 18.45
CA GLY A 574 -43.23 -12.99 17.09
C GLY A 574 -42.38 -14.02 16.38
N LYS A 575 -41.53 -13.56 15.46
CA LYS A 575 -40.61 -14.45 14.68
C LYS A 575 -39.51 -15.01 15.57
N PRO A 576 -39.00 -16.23 15.29
CA PRO A 576 -37.95 -16.84 16.09
C PRO A 576 -36.59 -16.15 15.83
N ILE A 577 -36.06 -15.52 16.88
CA ILE A 577 -34.77 -14.82 16.86
C ILE A 577 -33.90 -15.38 18.00
N THR A 578 -32.62 -15.56 17.71
CA THR A 578 -31.60 -15.86 18.75
C THR A 578 -30.44 -14.88 18.55
N ILE A 579 -30.12 -14.13 19.60
CA ILE A 579 -29.03 -13.16 19.65
C ILE A 579 -27.96 -13.71 20.58
N TYR A 580 -26.75 -13.92 20.06
CA TYR A 580 -25.56 -14.23 20.82
C TYR A 580 -24.85 -12.93 21.17
N VAL A 581 -24.72 -12.66 22.46
CA VAL A 581 -24.17 -11.40 22.96
C VAL A 581 -22.85 -11.68 23.67
N LYS A 582 -21.74 -11.41 23.02
CA LYS A 582 -20.41 -11.51 23.63
C LYS A 582 -20.31 -10.51 24.79
N LYS A 583 -19.98 -11.00 25.98
CA LYS A 583 -19.86 -10.16 27.19
C LYS A 583 -18.53 -9.40 27.18
N PRO A 584 -18.51 -8.16 27.71
CA PRO A 584 -17.24 -7.48 27.96
C PRO A 584 -16.52 -8.14 29.14
N LEU A 585 -15.23 -8.39 29.02
CA LEU A 585 -14.38 -8.95 30.07
C LEU A 585 -13.19 -8.05 30.30
N SER A 586 -12.88 -7.75 31.58
CA SER A 586 -11.81 -6.79 31.92
C SER A 586 -10.39 -7.28 31.66
N ASP A 587 -10.21 -8.59 31.63
CA ASP A 587 -8.94 -9.21 31.27
C ASP A 587 -8.88 -9.39 29.75
N ALA A 588 -7.83 -8.89 29.11
CA ALA A 588 -7.71 -8.90 27.65
C ALA A 588 -7.61 -10.32 27.06
N ASP A 589 -6.89 -11.22 27.73
CA ASP A 589 -6.73 -12.61 27.29
C ASP A 589 -8.06 -13.37 27.41
N GLU A 590 -8.83 -13.12 28.49
CA GLU A 590 -10.17 -13.68 28.67
C GLU A 590 -11.18 -13.07 27.67
N ASP A 591 -11.04 -11.79 27.31
CA ASP A 591 -11.87 -11.13 26.31
C ASP A 591 -11.67 -11.74 24.91
N GLU A 592 -10.42 -11.97 24.51
CA GLU A 592 -10.06 -12.65 23.26
C GLU A 592 -10.51 -14.12 23.27
N LYS A 593 -10.29 -14.82 24.38
CA LYS A 593 -10.77 -16.19 24.57
C LYS A 593 -12.28 -16.29 24.46
N GLY A 594 -13.02 -15.35 25.06
CA GLY A 594 -14.47 -15.29 24.96
C GLY A 594 -14.98 -15.14 23.53
N MET A 595 -14.25 -14.40 22.69
CA MET A 595 -14.50 -14.29 21.26
C MET A 595 -14.32 -15.65 20.57
N SER A 596 -13.15 -16.24 20.73
CA SER A 596 -12.79 -17.54 20.09
C SER A 596 -13.74 -18.66 20.50
N GLU A 597 -14.10 -18.75 21.78
CA GLU A 597 -15.04 -19.75 22.31
C GLU A 597 -16.45 -19.59 21.72
N LEU A 598 -16.93 -18.34 21.53
CA LEU A 598 -18.21 -18.08 20.90
C LEU A 598 -18.21 -18.51 19.42
N GLN A 599 -17.17 -18.17 18.68
CA GLN A 599 -17.04 -18.57 17.27
C GLN A 599 -16.99 -20.11 17.12
N ALA A 600 -16.18 -20.78 17.94
CA ALA A 600 -16.12 -22.25 17.97
C ALA A 600 -17.48 -22.88 18.28
N TYR A 601 -18.25 -22.26 19.18
CA TYR A 601 -19.61 -22.71 19.49
C TYR A 601 -20.56 -22.53 18.28
N LEU A 602 -20.52 -21.39 17.62
CA LEU A 602 -21.36 -21.11 16.44
C LEU A 602 -21.03 -22.07 15.30
N GLU A 603 -19.75 -22.29 14.99
CA GLU A 603 -19.29 -23.23 13.96
C GLU A 603 -19.74 -24.67 14.28
N LYS A 604 -19.48 -25.14 15.50
CA LYS A 604 -19.85 -26.49 15.94
C LYS A 604 -21.34 -26.77 15.78
N ASN A 605 -22.18 -25.76 15.96
CA ASN A 605 -23.63 -25.89 15.87
C ASN A 605 -24.17 -25.48 14.49
N ASN A 606 -23.31 -25.23 13.52
CA ASN A 606 -23.64 -24.73 12.18
C ASN A 606 -24.57 -23.48 12.21
N ILE A 607 -24.32 -22.58 13.17
CA ILE A 607 -25.05 -21.32 13.33
C ILE A 607 -24.34 -20.25 12.51
N ARG A 608 -25.06 -19.63 11.59
CA ARG A 608 -24.55 -18.59 10.73
C ARG A 608 -25.35 -17.29 10.95
N PRO A 609 -24.86 -16.35 11.74
CA PRO A 609 -25.53 -15.09 11.93
C PRO A 609 -25.70 -14.30 10.64
N THR A 610 -26.83 -13.61 10.52
CA THR A 610 -27.12 -12.71 9.38
C THR A 610 -27.13 -11.24 9.79
N VAL A 611 -27.15 -10.97 11.11
CA VAL A 611 -27.06 -9.62 11.69
C VAL A 611 -25.89 -9.58 12.65
N TYR A 612 -25.00 -8.62 12.45
CA TYR A 612 -23.83 -8.38 13.30
C TYR A 612 -23.82 -6.95 13.82
N ILE A 613 -23.58 -6.79 15.11
CA ILE A 613 -23.62 -5.47 15.78
C ILE A 613 -22.35 -5.29 16.62
N HIS A 614 -21.56 -4.30 16.27
CA HIS A 614 -20.41 -3.85 17.05
C HIS A 614 -20.81 -2.78 18.06
N ARG A 615 -20.42 -2.96 19.31
CA ARG A 615 -20.69 -2.05 20.44
C ARG A 615 -19.42 -1.86 21.26
N GLY A 616 -18.54 -0.95 20.82
CA GLY A 616 -17.28 -0.66 21.48
C GLY A 616 -16.56 0.49 20.79
N HIS A 617 -15.34 0.77 21.22
CA HIS A 617 -14.47 1.74 20.58
C HIS A 617 -14.07 1.33 19.17
N SER A 618 -13.70 2.33 18.34
CA SER A 618 -13.29 2.12 16.95
C SER A 618 -12.07 1.22 16.80
N TYR A 619 -11.17 1.16 17.77
CA TYR A 619 -9.99 0.28 17.73
C TYR A 619 -10.34 -1.22 17.85
N HIS A 620 -11.54 -1.57 18.31
CA HIS A 620 -12.04 -2.95 18.32
C HIS A 620 -12.79 -3.35 17.03
N VAL A 621 -13.07 -2.42 16.12
CA VAL A 621 -13.84 -2.70 14.89
C VAL A 621 -13.20 -3.80 14.05
N ASN A 622 -11.87 -3.80 13.93
CA ASN A 622 -11.16 -4.85 13.19
C ASN A 622 -11.35 -6.25 13.78
N ALA A 623 -11.41 -6.36 15.12
CA ALA A 623 -11.70 -7.63 15.79
C ALA A 623 -13.12 -8.13 15.46
N THR A 624 -14.14 -7.22 15.47
CA THR A 624 -15.48 -7.59 15.02
C THR A 624 -15.50 -8.02 13.53
N ILE A 625 -14.78 -7.32 12.65
CA ILE A 625 -14.77 -7.62 11.21
C ILE A 625 -14.12 -8.99 10.94
N ALA A 626 -13.13 -9.39 11.74
CA ALA A 626 -12.48 -10.69 11.63
C ALA A 626 -13.45 -11.86 11.88
N GLU A 627 -14.49 -11.64 12.69
CA GLU A 627 -15.51 -12.64 13.03
C GLU A 627 -16.72 -12.64 12.06
N LEU A 628 -16.79 -11.69 11.13
CA LEU A 628 -17.87 -11.67 10.15
C LEU A 628 -17.83 -12.90 9.23
N GLN A 629 -19.01 -13.44 8.97
CA GLN A 629 -19.19 -14.47 7.95
C GLN A 629 -19.85 -13.89 6.70
N ASN A 630 -19.69 -14.54 5.57
CA ASN A 630 -20.29 -14.11 4.31
C ASN A 630 -21.85 -14.18 4.34
N SER A 631 -22.41 -14.86 5.33
CA SER A 631 -23.85 -14.88 5.62
C SER A 631 -24.42 -13.54 6.08
N ALA A 632 -23.58 -12.60 6.50
CA ALA A 632 -24.02 -11.31 7.01
C ALA A 632 -24.84 -10.54 5.97
N LYS A 633 -26.03 -10.09 6.37
CA LYS A 633 -26.94 -9.24 5.58
C LYS A 633 -27.04 -7.84 6.14
N LEU A 634 -26.86 -7.71 7.46
CA LEU A 634 -26.82 -6.43 8.16
C LEU A 634 -25.61 -6.38 9.07
N VAL A 635 -24.78 -5.34 8.94
CA VAL A 635 -23.68 -5.04 9.85
C VAL A 635 -23.87 -3.62 10.41
N MET A 636 -23.95 -3.50 11.73
CA MET A 636 -24.00 -2.21 12.41
C MET A 636 -22.69 -1.98 13.14
N LEU A 637 -21.93 -0.97 12.71
CA LEU A 637 -20.71 -0.54 13.40
C LEU A 637 -21.02 0.65 14.30
N GLY A 638 -21.43 0.37 15.54
CA GLY A 638 -21.87 1.34 16.52
C GLY A 638 -20.74 2.11 17.23
N SER A 639 -19.55 2.19 16.62
CA SER A 639 -18.38 2.91 17.12
C SER A 639 -18.23 4.29 16.50
N CYS A 640 -17.34 5.10 17.09
CA CYS A 640 -16.91 6.36 16.50
C CYS A 640 -16.19 6.10 15.16
N GLY A 641 -16.61 6.80 14.09
CA GLY A 641 -15.95 6.68 12.78
C GLY A 641 -15.97 5.28 12.15
N GLY A 642 -16.92 4.42 12.53
CA GLY A 642 -17.07 3.08 11.93
C GLY A 642 -17.23 3.11 10.40
N TYR A 643 -17.57 4.29 9.85
CA TYR A 643 -17.63 4.55 8.41
C TYR A 643 -16.32 4.24 7.67
N ASN A 644 -15.19 4.38 8.33
CA ASN A 644 -13.87 4.12 7.73
C ASN A 644 -13.60 2.64 7.45
N SER A 645 -14.45 1.72 7.94
CA SER A 645 -14.27 0.26 7.81
C SER A 645 -15.19 -0.40 6.77
N LEU A 646 -15.89 0.38 5.95
CA LEU A 646 -16.87 -0.12 4.96
C LEU A 646 -16.26 -1.12 3.97
N ALA A 647 -15.10 -0.80 3.41
CA ALA A 647 -14.43 -1.66 2.43
C ALA A 647 -14.04 -3.01 3.05
N GLN A 648 -13.57 -3.00 4.31
CA GLN A 648 -13.20 -4.21 5.04
C GLN A 648 -14.41 -5.11 5.27
N VAL A 649 -15.55 -4.56 5.71
CA VAL A 649 -16.81 -5.32 5.84
C VAL A 649 -17.24 -5.94 4.51
N LEU A 650 -17.23 -5.16 3.42
CA LEU A 650 -17.65 -5.63 2.09
C LEU A 650 -16.67 -6.59 1.42
N ASN A 651 -15.44 -6.72 1.93
CA ASN A 651 -14.52 -7.77 1.50
C ASN A 651 -14.92 -9.14 2.07
N VAL A 652 -15.44 -9.19 3.29
CA VAL A 652 -15.89 -10.43 3.95
C VAL A 652 -17.35 -10.75 3.59
N ALA A 653 -18.22 -9.74 3.65
CA ALA A 653 -19.67 -9.87 3.42
C ALA A 653 -20.14 -8.91 2.30
N PRO A 654 -19.95 -9.27 1.03
CA PRO A 654 -20.23 -8.38 -0.11
C PRO A 654 -21.69 -7.92 -0.19
N ASP A 655 -22.63 -8.72 0.29
CA ASP A 655 -24.06 -8.41 0.28
C ASP A 655 -24.54 -7.63 1.50
N ALA A 656 -23.71 -7.47 2.53
CA ALA A 656 -24.10 -6.80 3.78
C ALA A 656 -24.54 -5.35 3.54
N GLN A 657 -25.63 -4.95 4.14
CA GLN A 657 -26.02 -3.55 4.29
C GLN A 657 -25.42 -3.01 5.59
N ILE A 658 -24.84 -1.81 5.56
CA ILE A 658 -24.01 -1.32 6.66
C ILE A 658 -24.61 -0.05 7.26
N ILE A 659 -24.81 -0.06 8.58
CA ILE A 659 -25.18 1.11 9.39
C ILE A 659 -23.96 1.52 10.19
N THR A 660 -23.60 2.80 10.12
CA THR A 660 -22.41 3.30 10.82
C THR A 660 -22.47 4.81 11.04
N SER A 661 -21.63 5.32 11.96
CA SER A 661 -21.47 6.76 12.18
C SER A 661 -20.21 7.29 11.51
N LYS A 662 -20.28 8.51 10.95
CA LYS A 662 -19.12 9.27 10.46
C LYS A 662 -18.34 9.96 11.59
N GLN A 663 -19.01 10.26 12.70
CA GLN A 663 -18.38 10.89 13.85
C GLN A 663 -18.55 10.03 15.11
N THR A 664 -19.25 10.52 16.12
CA THR A 664 -19.36 9.84 17.40
C THR A 664 -20.39 8.71 17.35
N GLY A 665 -19.94 7.49 17.62
CA GLY A 665 -20.83 6.38 17.99
C GLY A 665 -21.33 6.57 19.43
N SER A 666 -22.62 6.68 19.62
CA SER A 666 -23.21 6.96 20.95
C SER A 666 -24.28 5.95 21.31
N MET A 667 -24.24 5.45 22.54
CA MET A 667 -25.25 4.61 23.13
C MET A 667 -26.67 5.22 22.97
N ARG A 668 -26.77 6.57 23.12
CA ARG A 668 -28.02 7.31 22.97
C ARG A 668 -28.66 7.19 21.60
N VAL A 669 -27.89 6.85 20.59
CA VAL A 669 -28.35 6.62 19.21
C VAL A 669 -28.36 5.14 18.87
N ASN A 670 -27.30 4.41 19.23
CA ASN A 670 -27.16 3.00 18.93
C ASN A 670 -28.37 2.17 19.46
N ASP A 671 -28.71 2.35 20.73
CA ASP A 671 -29.77 1.54 21.36
C ASP A 671 -31.14 1.76 20.71
N PRO A 672 -31.61 3.00 20.44
CA PRO A 672 -32.84 3.22 19.70
C PRO A 672 -32.82 2.65 18.27
N VAL A 673 -31.68 2.73 17.56
CA VAL A 673 -31.54 2.15 16.22
C VAL A 673 -31.66 0.63 16.27
N ILE A 674 -30.94 -0.02 17.19
CA ILE A 674 -31.01 -1.47 17.39
C ILE A 674 -32.42 -1.90 17.76
N TYR A 675 -33.04 -1.21 18.71
CA TYR A 675 -34.37 -1.52 19.14
C TYR A 675 -35.43 -1.42 18.00
N ALA A 676 -35.32 -0.41 17.14
CA ALA A 676 -36.19 -0.28 15.97
C ALA A 676 -36.03 -1.44 15.01
N ILE A 677 -34.78 -1.85 14.73
CA ILE A 677 -34.43 -2.99 13.88
C ILE A 677 -35.01 -4.30 14.45
N GLU A 678 -34.72 -4.57 15.74
CA GLU A 678 -35.17 -5.78 16.42
C GLU A 678 -36.70 -5.89 16.45
N ASN A 679 -37.39 -4.76 16.67
CA ASN A 679 -38.84 -4.75 16.67
C ASN A 679 -39.45 -5.10 15.30
N ASP A 680 -38.88 -4.59 14.21
CA ASP A 680 -39.34 -4.91 12.86
C ASP A 680 -39.02 -6.35 12.48
N ILE A 681 -37.81 -6.86 12.80
CA ILE A 681 -37.44 -8.27 12.58
C ILE A 681 -38.41 -9.19 13.34
N ARG A 682 -38.66 -8.91 14.64
CA ARG A 682 -39.55 -9.73 15.47
C ARG A 682 -40.99 -9.75 14.94
N GLN A 683 -41.42 -8.69 14.28
CA GLN A 683 -42.75 -8.62 13.63
C GLN A 683 -42.77 -9.28 12.23
N GLY A 684 -41.63 -9.74 11.71
CA GLY A 684 -41.53 -10.34 10.38
C GLY A 684 -41.61 -9.32 9.25
N LYS A 685 -41.26 -8.07 9.51
CA LYS A 685 -41.25 -7.00 8.52
C LYS A 685 -39.90 -6.90 7.82
N ASP A 686 -39.95 -6.44 6.57
CA ASP A 686 -38.76 -5.98 5.87
C ASP A 686 -38.15 -4.78 6.59
N LEU A 687 -36.83 -4.70 6.64
CA LEU A 687 -36.11 -3.54 7.20
C LEU A 687 -36.06 -2.41 6.17
N ARG A 688 -37.08 -1.55 6.14
CA ARG A 688 -37.18 -0.40 5.22
C ARG A 688 -36.52 0.82 5.82
N TRP A 689 -35.33 1.15 5.33
CA TRP A 689 -34.46 2.16 5.94
C TRP A 689 -35.07 3.55 5.98
N GLU A 690 -35.72 3.97 4.92
CA GLU A 690 -36.37 5.29 4.89
C GLU A 690 -37.41 5.43 6.02
N SER A 691 -38.24 4.41 6.20
CA SER A 691 -39.25 4.38 7.25
C SER A 691 -38.66 4.36 8.65
N ILE A 692 -37.63 3.51 8.87
CA ILE A 692 -36.92 3.40 10.14
C ILE A 692 -36.25 4.75 10.49
N TRP A 693 -35.52 5.35 9.53
CA TRP A 693 -34.83 6.63 9.76
C TRP A 693 -35.78 7.81 9.96
N ALA A 694 -36.92 7.85 9.24
CA ALA A 694 -37.93 8.87 9.47
C ALA A 694 -38.53 8.79 10.87
N SER A 695 -38.84 7.56 11.35
CA SER A 695 -39.33 7.33 12.69
C SER A 695 -38.32 7.74 13.77
N LEU A 696 -37.06 7.30 13.63
CA LEU A 696 -35.95 7.66 14.54
C LEU A 696 -35.69 9.16 14.54
N SER A 697 -35.66 9.80 13.36
CA SER A 697 -35.49 11.26 13.24
C SER A 697 -36.60 12.02 14.00
N LYS A 698 -37.86 11.57 13.90
CA LYS A 698 -38.95 12.16 14.67
C LYS A 698 -38.76 11.98 16.19
N GLN A 699 -38.32 10.79 16.59
CA GLN A 699 -38.02 10.49 17.99
C GLN A 699 -36.89 11.37 18.55
N PHE A 700 -35.78 11.48 17.82
CA PHE A 700 -34.61 12.22 18.28
C PHE A 700 -34.82 13.75 18.31
N LYS A 701 -35.71 14.32 17.48
CA LYS A 701 -36.02 15.75 17.51
C LYS A 701 -36.45 16.28 18.86
N SER A 702 -36.95 15.42 19.73
CA SER A 702 -37.31 15.78 21.13
C SER A 702 -36.06 16.04 22.00
N ASN A 703 -34.87 15.60 21.61
CA ASN A 703 -33.60 15.81 22.31
C ASN A 703 -32.54 16.34 21.33
N PRO A 704 -32.25 17.66 21.32
CA PRO A 704 -31.33 18.27 20.36
C PRO A 704 -29.94 17.66 20.36
N GLY A 705 -29.40 17.23 21.52
CA GLY A 705 -28.08 16.59 21.61
C GLY A 705 -28.06 15.20 20.96
N SER A 706 -29.08 14.38 21.16
CA SER A 706 -29.21 13.07 20.50
C SER A 706 -29.51 13.23 19.02
N TYR A 707 -30.27 14.24 18.63
CA TYR A 707 -30.57 14.54 17.24
C TYR A 707 -29.31 14.94 16.47
N ALA A 708 -28.44 15.77 17.05
CA ALA A 708 -27.15 16.15 16.45
C ALA A 708 -26.28 14.92 16.21
N LEU A 709 -26.15 14.02 17.18
CA LEU A 709 -25.41 12.77 17.03
C LEU A 709 -26.02 11.85 15.94
N PHE A 710 -27.36 11.76 15.89
CA PHE A 710 -28.05 10.94 14.90
C PHE A 710 -27.82 11.43 13.44
N GLN A 711 -27.56 12.72 13.23
CA GLN A 711 -27.26 13.26 11.90
C GLN A 711 -25.97 12.71 11.29
N ASP A 712 -25.06 12.19 12.12
CA ASP A 712 -23.82 11.59 11.67
C ASP A 712 -23.95 10.09 11.34
N TYR A 713 -25.10 9.46 11.68
CA TYR A 713 -25.37 8.08 11.32
C TYR A 713 -25.87 7.96 9.88
N ILE A 714 -25.21 7.10 9.12
CA ILE A 714 -25.49 6.90 7.71
C ILE A 714 -26.28 5.59 7.53
N PRO A 715 -27.53 5.67 7.08
CA PRO A 715 -28.31 4.48 6.75
C PRO A 715 -27.81 3.84 5.45
N PRO A 716 -28.00 2.53 5.24
CA PRO A 716 -27.46 1.79 4.11
C PRO A 716 -27.71 2.42 2.72
N GLN A 717 -28.92 2.94 2.48
CA GLN A 717 -29.29 3.55 1.20
C GLN A 717 -28.61 4.91 0.94
N LYS A 718 -27.97 5.51 1.93
CA LYS A 718 -27.19 6.76 1.78
C LYS A 718 -25.69 6.52 1.83
N ASN A 719 -25.26 5.29 1.98
CA ASN A 719 -23.86 4.92 2.02
C ASN A 719 -23.33 4.74 0.59
N MET A 720 -22.96 5.87 -0.04
CA MET A 720 -22.59 5.91 -1.45
C MET A 720 -21.34 5.10 -1.76
N GLY A 721 -20.34 5.10 -0.88
CA GLY A 721 -19.12 4.29 -1.04
C GLY A 721 -19.41 2.79 -1.02
N ALA A 722 -20.22 2.32 -0.07
CA ALA A 722 -20.61 0.92 0.00
C ALA A 722 -21.41 0.48 -1.24
N ILE A 723 -22.32 1.32 -1.71
CA ILE A 723 -23.12 1.04 -2.92
C ILE A 723 -22.20 0.97 -4.15
N PHE A 724 -21.22 1.88 -4.26
CA PHE A 724 -20.25 1.89 -5.34
C PHE A 724 -19.41 0.60 -5.37
N ILE A 725 -18.85 0.19 -4.22
CA ILE A 725 -18.05 -1.04 -4.10
C ILE A 725 -18.85 -2.26 -4.56
N LYS A 726 -20.09 -2.40 -4.11
CA LYS A 726 -20.97 -3.51 -4.50
C LYS A 726 -21.23 -3.54 -5.99
N ALA A 727 -21.61 -2.40 -6.58
CA ALA A 727 -21.90 -2.28 -8.00
C ALA A 727 -20.67 -2.63 -8.86
N TYR A 728 -19.50 -2.10 -8.49
CA TYR A 728 -18.27 -2.37 -9.21
C TYR A 728 -17.86 -3.85 -9.16
N LYS A 729 -17.86 -4.47 -7.99
CA LYS A 729 -17.54 -5.91 -7.85
C LYS A 729 -18.44 -6.78 -8.71
N LYS A 730 -19.74 -6.49 -8.76
CA LYS A 730 -20.68 -7.24 -9.60
C LYS A 730 -20.45 -7.02 -11.09
N MET A 731 -20.13 -5.81 -11.53
CA MET A 731 -19.79 -5.54 -12.93
C MET A 731 -18.55 -6.30 -13.37
N MET A 732 -17.50 -6.30 -12.56
CA MET A 732 -16.25 -6.99 -12.87
C MET A 732 -16.44 -8.50 -12.91
N ASN A 733 -17.19 -9.07 -11.97
CA ASN A 733 -17.50 -10.50 -11.98
C ASN A 733 -18.38 -10.92 -13.18
N ALA A 734 -19.24 -10.04 -13.69
CA ALA A 734 -20.04 -10.30 -14.89
C ALA A 734 -19.21 -10.22 -16.19
N GLN A 735 -18.04 -9.58 -16.18
CA GLN A 735 -17.13 -9.48 -17.32
C GLN A 735 -16.02 -10.55 -17.30
N ALA A 736 -15.83 -11.26 -16.17
CA ALA A 736 -14.90 -12.38 -16.10
C ALA A 736 -15.39 -13.51 -17.03
N PRO A 737 -14.52 -14.11 -17.88
CA PRO A 737 -14.90 -15.28 -18.67
C PRO A 737 -15.45 -16.36 -17.73
N VAL A 738 -16.57 -16.96 -18.08
CA VAL A 738 -17.08 -18.15 -17.39
C VAL A 738 -16.02 -19.23 -17.58
N ASP A 739 -15.32 -19.59 -16.53
CA ASP A 739 -14.39 -20.71 -16.54
C ASP A 739 -15.20 -22.00 -16.77
N THR A 740 -15.22 -22.46 -18.01
CA THR A 740 -15.92 -23.68 -18.44
C THR A 740 -15.08 -24.94 -18.19
N SER A 741 -13.96 -24.84 -17.45
CA SER A 741 -13.05 -25.98 -17.18
C SER A 741 -13.49 -26.87 -16.02
N GLY A 742 -14.76 -26.92 -15.67
CA GLY A 742 -15.30 -27.72 -14.56
C GLY A 742 -16.53 -28.55 -14.87
N ALA A 743 -16.60 -29.11 -16.09
CA ALA A 743 -17.63 -30.08 -16.42
C ALA A 743 -17.04 -31.14 -17.37
N ASP A 744 -16.38 -32.13 -16.79
CA ASP A 744 -16.25 -33.52 -17.29
C ASP A 744 -15.92 -34.44 -16.11
#